data_5642758518a62d1c1e62bb2b18b1c4e9
#
_entry.id   5642758518a62d1c1e62bb2b18b1c4e9
#
_cell.length_a   1.000
_cell.length_b   1.000
_cell.length_c   1.000
_cell.angle_alpha   90.00
_cell.angle_beta   90.00
_cell.angle_gamma   90.00
#
_symmetry.space_group_name_H-M   'P 1'
#
loop_
_entity.id
_entity.type
_entity.pdbx_description
1 polymer ?
#
loop_
_entity_poly.entity_id
_entity_poly.type
_entity_poly.pdbx_seq_one_letter_code
_entity_poly.pdbx_strand_id
1 'polypeptide(L)'
;MTNIRLKLLSLATIIAFSALNGFAYNVAKSEFRSAWVATVWALDWPTTGASAETQMAELDRMLDSLANNNFNAVNFQVRSMCDAMYKSSYEPWSSYLTGTRGKDPGFDPLGYVVDGCHKRGMECHAWVNPYRFSTGANWDTELDQELKNSGHLLSHNNGQTTTTILDPAQQWTIDRIVNVCREIITNYDVDGILYDDYFYPSGIPTNSSAGDYSEWKNSGTSLSFGDWRRDNVNRMVKAVYDMIQTVKPWVRYGISPAGVACSSSSVAKKYGIDPCPGSDWQYSSIFSDPIAWYQAKTIDYMSPQVYWTRGNSAADYAKITPWWGKVAHKFGRHVYISHSLESLTGASKGEKAPATKASGPNSTSYDEYVAQVEMNRETNYDNAPGSIYYSCKYLYNLGAKESFAHYLKRTVYAYPALPPAMTWKSATNPGTVSNVSKVAYDLSWTGFDNVRYTVYAVPESVPQSEFKKDVQYLLGITYDTRYAIPENYRAGYQYAICVLDRYGNEYTAKFLGAQDATLDAPVLISPEEGAKVSDPFTFTWHSVKGASQYTVEIASDADFKHVTHTLATADTTAASTSFEGVSSDVKHYWRVHACALNFNDGVSAARAFTPHRLEVTYPTNLMQDVPNAPTILWTNTGTDEVRVEISADENFADGKTVFSGVSTENKIAVPLYILHSGTRYYVRITLGDEVSKTVEFTTVYGESVAPKYVTPASDGATLNSNQRIELERQVAAENMIVEISSSATSWGRARFFETMKNYQNATTLTLGELKVNNVLLEDGKTYYVRAKSSYIDTGGTLRATDYGTTRSFVYKKVAKIGDVNGDDTVDVSDVTALINQILGTASFPAELCDLNADGVINVSDVTTLINQILK
;
A
#
# COMPACT_ATOMS: atom_id res chain seq x y z
N MET A 1 -2.40 -47.10 -22.20
CA MET A 1 -3.69 -46.40 -21.98
C MET A 1 -3.71 -45.47 -20.76
N THR A 2 -2.78 -45.59 -19.82
CA THR A 2 -2.76 -44.74 -18.57
C THR A 2 -2.17 -43.37 -18.82
N ASN A 3 -1.23 -43.18 -19.73
CA ASN A 3 -0.59 -41.91 -20.04
C ASN A 3 -1.46 -40.91 -20.88
N ILE A 4 -2.49 -41.44 -21.55
CA ILE A 4 -3.39 -40.58 -22.32
C ILE A 4 -4.48 -39.96 -21.37
N ARG A 5 -4.85 -40.64 -20.29
CA ARG A 5 -5.83 -40.13 -19.33
C ARG A 5 -5.25 -39.02 -18.46
N LEU A 6 -3.96 -39.04 -18.11
CA LEU A 6 -3.34 -37.94 -17.38
C LEU A 6 -3.16 -36.67 -18.22
N LYS A 7 -2.82 -36.81 -19.51
CA LYS A 7 -2.71 -35.67 -20.44
C LYS A 7 -4.07 -35.03 -20.77
N LEU A 8 -5.14 -35.82 -20.77
CA LEU A 8 -6.50 -35.29 -20.95
C LEU A 8 -7.06 -34.62 -19.66
N LEU A 9 -6.61 -35.05 -18.48
CA LEU A 9 -6.99 -34.38 -17.22
C LEU A 9 -6.29 -33.02 -17.05
N SER A 10 -5.02 -32.88 -17.46
CA SER A 10 -4.31 -31.59 -17.40
C SER A 10 -4.86 -30.58 -18.42
N LEU A 11 -5.25 -31.04 -19.62
CA LEU A 11 -5.90 -30.17 -20.60
C LEU A 11 -7.33 -29.79 -20.19
N ALA A 12 -8.05 -30.70 -19.52
CA ALA A 12 -9.38 -30.41 -18.99
C ALA A 12 -9.36 -29.46 -17.79
N THR A 13 -8.27 -29.45 -17.00
CA THR A 13 -8.13 -28.53 -15.84
C THR A 13 -7.80 -27.12 -16.33
N ILE A 14 -7.02 -26.95 -17.39
CA ILE A 14 -6.74 -25.64 -18.00
C ILE A 14 -8.00 -25.09 -18.69
N ILE A 15 -8.79 -25.95 -19.33
CA ILE A 15 -10.07 -25.54 -19.97
C ILE A 15 -11.16 -25.30 -18.91
N ALA A 16 -11.13 -25.98 -17.75
CA ALA A 16 -12.10 -25.77 -16.68
C ALA A 16 -11.86 -24.49 -15.86
N PHE A 17 -10.62 -23.96 -15.82
CA PHE A 17 -10.36 -22.65 -15.20
C PHE A 17 -10.79 -21.47 -16.07
N SER A 18 -10.86 -21.65 -17.42
CA SER A 18 -11.40 -20.64 -18.34
C SER A 18 -12.92 -20.70 -18.52
N ALA A 19 -13.57 -21.78 -18.08
CA ALA A 19 -15.00 -21.99 -18.27
C ALA A 19 -15.88 -21.59 -17.04
N LEU A 20 -15.29 -21.12 -15.94
CA LEU A 20 -16.00 -20.73 -14.71
C LEU A 20 -16.27 -19.23 -14.58
N ASN A 21 -15.76 -18.40 -15.51
CA ASN A 21 -16.15 -16.99 -15.62
C ASN A 21 -16.49 -16.70 -17.09
N GLY A 22 -17.78 -16.67 -17.41
CA GLY A 22 -18.33 -16.51 -18.74
C GLY A 22 -18.18 -15.12 -19.38
N PHE A 23 -16.99 -14.49 -19.30
CA PHE A 23 -16.60 -13.33 -20.10
C PHE A 23 -15.14 -13.51 -20.50
N ALA A 24 -14.92 -13.93 -21.74
CA ALA A 24 -13.59 -13.84 -22.36
C ALA A 24 -13.36 -12.35 -22.69
N TYR A 25 -12.58 -11.66 -21.87
CA TYR A 25 -12.14 -10.29 -22.17
C TYR A 25 -11.22 -10.27 -23.39
N ASN A 26 -11.38 -9.25 -24.25
CA ASN A 26 -10.44 -9.03 -25.34
C ASN A 26 -9.04 -8.78 -24.78
N VAL A 27 -8.05 -9.47 -25.28
CA VAL A 27 -6.65 -9.31 -24.85
C VAL A 27 -5.91 -8.46 -25.85
N ALA A 28 -5.28 -7.38 -25.40
CA ALA A 28 -4.46 -6.52 -26.24
C ALA A 28 -2.97 -6.79 -25.98
N LYS A 29 -2.21 -7.16 -27.02
CA LYS A 29 -0.75 -7.29 -26.92
C LYS A 29 -0.07 -5.93 -26.79
N SER A 30 -0.61 -4.93 -27.47
CA SER A 30 -0.10 -3.56 -27.46
C SER A 30 -1.17 -2.64 -26.87
N GLU A 31 -0.91 -2.12 -25.68
CA GLU A 31 -1.84 -1.28 -24.92
C GLU A 31 -1.07 -0.43 -23.91
N PHE A 32 -1.34 0.87 -23.86
CA PHE A 32 -0.74 1.73 -22.86
C PHE A 32 -1.52 1.65 -21.54
N ARG A 33 -0.87 1.24 -20.47
CA ARG A 33 -1.47 1.05 -19.13
C ARG A 33 -0.70 1.83 -18.10
N SER A 34 -1.19 2.99 -17.73
CA SER A 34 -0.46 3.93 -16.89
C SER A 34 -1.29 4.46 -15.74
N ALA A 35 -0.60 4.99 -14.74
CA ALA A 35 -1.20 5.71 -13.63
C ALA A 35 -0.54 7.09 -13.48
N TRP A 36 -1.33 8.09 -13.10
CA TRP A 36 -0.83 9.38 -12.67
C TRP A 36 -0.35 9.29 -11.23
N VAL A 37 0.85 9.78 -10.97
CA VAL A 37 1.39 10.01 -9.63
C VAL A 37 1.48 11.51 -9.41
N ALA A 38 0.49 12.06 -8.72
CA ALA A 38 0.37 13.49 -8.48
C ALA A 38 1.20 13.90 -7.25
N THR A 39 2.16 14.80 -7.47
CA THR A 39 3.01 15.32 -6.41
C THR A 39 2.51 16.65 -5.87
N VAL A 40 1.73 17.40 -6.66
CA VAL A 40 1.08 18.64 -6.21
C VAL A 40 0.20 18.35 -4.99
N TRP A 41 0.34 19.18 -3.95
CA TRP A 41 -0.33 19.03 -2.66
C TRP A 41 -0.10 17.66 -2.00
N ALA A 42 0.97 16.97 -2.39
CA ALA A 42 1.28 15.60 -1.93
C ALA A 42 0.09 14.64 -2.08
N LEU A 43 -0.66 14.73 -3.20
CA LEU A 43 -1.91 13.99 -3.38
C LEU A 43 -1.71 12.47 -3.42
N ASP A 44 -0.69 12.00 -4.15
CA ASP A 44 -0.31 10.59 -4.20
C ASP A 44 1.02 10.35 -3.49
N TRP A 45 1.96 11.27 -3.66
CA TRP A 45 3.32 11.23 -3.13
C TRP A 45 3.91 12.65 -3.13
N PRO A 46 4.86 12.99 -2.22
CA PRO A 46 5.39 12.20 -1.10
C PRO A 46 4.63 12.46 0.21
N THR A 47 4.93 11.67 1.25
CA THR A 47 4.68 12.13 2.62
C THR A 47 5.62 13.29 2.90
N THR A 48 5.06 14.51 2.91
CA THR A 48 5.82 15.76 3.00
C THR A 48 6.66 15.81 4.26
N GLY A 49 7.96 16.08 4.11
CA GLY A 49 8.91 16.19 5.23
C GLY A 49 9.37 14.85 5.83
N ALA A 50 8.91 13.72 5.30
CA ALA A 50 9.45 12.40 5.65
C ALA A 50 10.92 12.27 5.18
N SER A 51 11.65 11.31 5.74
CA SER A 51 13.04 11.04 5.33
C SER A 51 13.11 10.55 3.87
N ALA A 52 14.28 10.68 3.25
CA ALA A 52 14.53 10.19 1.89
C ALA A 52 14.22 8.70 1.75
N GLU A 53 14.64 7.88 2.74
CA GLU A 53 14.40 6.44 2.77
C GLU A 53 12.89 6.12 2.81
N THR A 54 12.12 6.86 3.62
CA THR A 54 10.66 6.70 3.70
C THR A 54 10.01 7.03 2.35
N GLN A 55 10.39 8.16 1.75
CA GLN A 55 9.85 8.59 0.45
C GLN A 55 10.23 7.62 -0.68
N MET A 56 11.46 7.08 -0.67
CA MET A 56 11.89 6.03 -1.61
C MET A 56 11.10 4.74 -1.41
N ALA A 57 10.89 4.29 -0.17
CA ALA A 57 10.09 3.09 0.12
C ALA A 57 8.61 3.24 -0.28
N GLU A 58 8.05 4.45 -0.19
CA GLU A 58 6.71 4.76 -0.71
C GLU A 58 6.66 4.57 -2.23
N LEU A 59 7.69 5.07 -2.97
CA LEU A 59 7.80 4.91 -4.42
C LEU A 59 7.94 3.44 -4.80
N ASP A 60 8.79 2.67 -4.13
CA ASP A 60 8.96 1.24 -4.42
C ASP A 60 7.66 0.47 -4.27
N ARG A 61 6.92 0.66 -3.16
CA ARG A 61 5.61 0.02 -2.97
C ARG A 61 4.62 0.35 -4.09
N MET A 62 4.65 1.59 -4.55
CA MET A 62 3.81 2.10 -5.63
C MET A 62 4.16 1.43 -6.96
N LEU A 63 5.43 1.43 -7.31
CA LEU A 63 5.95 0.84 -8.55
C LEU A 63 5.76 -0.68 -8.56
N ASP A 64 6.01 -1.38 -7.45
CA ASP A 64 5.78 -2.82 -7.31
C ASP A 64 4.30 -3.17 -7.51
N SER A 65 3.41 -2.40 -6.90
CA SER A 65 1.98 -2.62 -7.07
C SER A 65 1.55 -2.46 -8.53
N LEU A 66 2.05 -1.44 -9.24
CA LEU A 66 1.73 -1.21 -10.65
C LEU A 66 2.30 -2.34 -11.53
N ALA A 67 3.56 -2.68 -11.39
CA ALA A 67 4.21 -3.73 -12.17
C ALA A 67 3.55 -5.10 -11.94
N ASN A 68 3.29 -5.46 -10.68
CA ASN A 68 2.63 -6.71 -10.31
C ASN A 68 1.19 -6.82 -10.84
N ASN A 69 0.58 -5.71 -11.24
CA ASN A 69 -0.75 -5.66 -11.84
C ASN A 69 -0.75 -5.36 -13.35
N ASN A 70 0.37 -5.65 -14.03
CA ASN A 70 0.53 -5.54 -15.47
C ASN A 70 0.33 -4.13 -16.06
N PHE A 71 0.61 -3.09 -15.26
CA PHE A 71 0.84 -1.75 -15.77
C PHE A 71 2.20 -1.70 -16.48
N ASN A 72 2.35 -0.86 -17.49
CA ASN A 72 3.57 -0.77 -18.28
C ASN A 72 4.12 0.67 -18.39
N ALA A 73 3.50 1.63 -17.70
CA ALA A 73 3.99 3.00 -17.64
C ALA A 73 3.55 3.71 -16.36
N VAL A 74 4.26 4.77 -16.01
CA VAL A 74 3.95 5.70 -14.90
C VAL A 74 4.06 7.13 -15.41
N ASN A 75 3.07 7.98 -15.10
CA ASN A 75 3.12 9.41 -15.33
C ASN A 75 3.44 10.10 -14.02
N PHE A 76 4.71 10.39 -13.79
CA PHE A 76 5.20 10.99 -12.54
C PHE A 76 5.27 12.51 -12.64
N GLN A 77 4.54 13.24 -11.78
CA GLN A 77 4.53 14.70 -11.78
C GLN A 77 5.85 15.27 -11.28
N VAL A 78 6.64 15.81 -12.20
CA VAL A 78 7.98 16.34 -11.91
C VAL A 78 8.00 17.86 -11.77
N ARG A 79 6.97 18.56 -12.29
CA ARG A 79 6.84 20.01 -12.23
C ARG A 79 5.38 20.40 -12.11
N SER A 80 5.00 20.90 -10.95
CA SER A 80 3.60 21.24 -10.64
C SER A 80 3.30 22.74 -10.69
N MET A 81 4.22 23.58 -10.18
CA MET A 81 4.06 25.04 -10.05
C MET A 81 5.42 25.73 -10.18
N CYS A 82 6.07 25.67 -11.35
CA CYS A 82 7.45 26.11 -11.54
C CYS A 82 8.36 25.65 -10.40
N ASP A 83 8.24 24.40 -10.04
CA ASP A 83 9.00 23.68 -9.04
C ASP A 83 9.48 22.34 -9.62
N ALA A 84 10.41 21.67 -8.97
CA ALA A 84 10.98 20.44 -9.49
C ALA A 84 11.02 19.31 -8.47
N MET A 85 10.78 18.08 -8.92
CA MET A 85 11.04 16.82 -8.23
C MET A 85 12.39 16.22 -8.68
N TYR A 86 13.30 17.04 -9.10
CA TYR A 86 14.66 16.70 -9.56
C TYR A 86 15.58 17.92 -9.42
N LYS A 87 16.89 17.72 -9.47
CA LYS A 87 17.84 18.83 -9.44
C LYS A 87 17.77 19.60 -10.74
N SER A 88 17.14 20.78 -10.73
CA SER A 88 16.96 21.66 -11.88
C SER A 88 17.81 22.92 -11.80
N SER A 89 18.25 23.41 -12.96
CA SER A 89 18.88 24.72 -13.12
C SER A 89 17.87 25.84 -13.30
N TYR A 90 16.60 25.50 -13.53
CA TYR A 90 15.53 26.45 -13.83
C TYR A 90 14.51 26.59 -12.70
N GLU A 91 14.28 25.53 -11.93
CA GLU A 91 13.17 25.46 -10.98
C GLU A 91 13.69 25.08 -9.58
N PRO A 92 13.18 25.70 -8.50
CA PRO A 92 13.51 25.30 -7.14
C PRO A 92 12.93 23.92 -6.81
N TRP A 93 13.56 23.20 -5.88
CA TRP A 93 12.98 22.00 -5.30
C TRP A 93 11.56 22.25 -4.80
N SER A 94 10.66 21.33 -5.06
CA SER A 94 9.27 21.42 -4.61
C SER A 94 9.17 21.39 -3.09
N SER A 95 8.30 22.26 -2.54
CA SER A 95 7.99 22.26 -1.11
C SER A 95 7.33 20.97 -0.63
N TYR A 96 6.74 20.19 -1.52
CA TYR A 96 6.09 18.92 -1.18
C TYR A 96 7.08 17.84 -0.74
N LEU A 97 8.36 17.95 -1.09
CA LEU A 97 9.41 17.02 -0.66
C LEU A 97 9.76 17.19 0.82
N THR A 98 10.11 18.41 1.21
CA THR A 98 10.70 18.70 2.53
C THR A 98 9.85 19.59 3.42
N GLY A 99 8.70 20.07 2.93
CA GLY A 99 7.91 21.14 3.55
C GLY A 99 8.43 22.55 3.25
N THR A 100 9.61 22.68 2.64
CA THR A 100 10.23 23.97 2.32
C THR A 100 10.65 24.02 0.85
N ARG A 101 10.12 25.00 0.10
CA ARG A 101 10.47 25.23 -1.30
C ARG A 101 11.95 25.60 -1.44
N GLY A 102 12.63 25.02 -2.42
CA GLY A 102 14.06 25.21 -2.67
C GLY A 102 15.00 24.38 -1.81
N LYS A 103 14.48 23.68 -0.78
CA LYS A 103 15.30 22.80 0.06
C LYS A 103 15.52 21.44 -0.59
N ASP A 104 16.78 21.05 -0.75
CA ASP A 104 17.19 19.75 -1.27
C ASP A 104 16.67 18.61 -0.38
N PRO A 105 15.99 17.58 -0.93
CA PRO A 105 15.50 16.43 -0.18
C PRO A 105 16.57 15.40 0.18
N GLY A 106 17.81 15.54 -0.33
CA GLY A 106 18.91 14.60 -0.09
C GLY A 106 18.94 13.40 -1.03
N PHE A 107 18.03 13.33 -2.01
CA PHE A 107 18.03 12.32 -3.08
C PHE A 107 17.43 12.90 -4.35
N ASP A 108 17.48 12.16 -5.46
CA ASP A 108 16.90 12.56 -6.74
C ASP A 108 15.61 11.76 -7.01
N PRO A 109 14.42 12.31 -6.71
CA PRO A 109 13.16 11.61 -6.92
C PRO A 109 12.93 11.15 -8.37
N LEU A 110 13.20 11.99 -9.36
CA LEU A 110 12.98 11.63 -10.76
C LEU A 110 13.92 10.52 -11.21
N GLY A 111 15.20 10.62 -10.86
CA GLY A 111 16.18 9.56 -11.15
C GLY A 111 15.75 8.24 -10.52
N TYR A 112 15.34 8.27 -9.25
CA TYR A 112 14.86 7.08 -8.53
C TYR A 112 13.63 6.42 -9.19
N VAL A 113 12.64 7.22 -9.61
CA VAL A 113 11.43 6.71 -10.27
C VAL A 113 11.74 6.16 -11.66
N VAL A 114 12.59 6.81 -12.45
CA VAL A 114 13.00 6.31 -13.77
C VAL A 114 13.67 4.95 -13.64
N ASP A 115 14.68 4.84 -12.79
CA ASP A 115 15.38 3.57 -12.53
C ASP A 115 14.42 2.50 -11.99
N GLY A 116 13.54 2.89 -11.07
CA GLY A 116 12.53 2.01 -10.50
C GLY A 116 11.54 1.48 -11.53
N CYS A 117 11.10 2.31 -12.48
CA CYS A 117 10.24 1.91 -13.59
C CYS A 117 10.98 0.94 -14.52
N HIS A 118 12.19 1.27 -14.95
CA HIS A 118 12.98 0.48 -15.89
C HIS A 118 13.34 -0.91 -15.33
N LYS A 119 13.72 -0.98 -14.04
CA LYS A 119 13.92 -2.26 -13.34
C LYS A 119 12.70 -3.18 -13.36
N ARG A 120 11.50 -2.60 -13.48
CA ARG A 120 10.22 -3.32 -13.51
C ARG A 120 9.62 -3.44 -14.92
N GLY A 121 10.36 -3.03 -15.95
CA GLY A 121 9.94 -3.10 -17.36
C GLY A 121 8.87 -2.08 -17.75
N MET A 122 8.69 -1.00 -16.96
CA MET A 122 7.72 0.07 -17.21
C MET A 122 8.37 1.30 -17.82
N GLU A 123 7.62 2.04 -18.65
CA GLU A 123 7.99 3.39 -19.10
C GLU A 123 7.77 4.42 -17.98
N CYS A 124 8.63 5.43 -17.90
CA CYS A 124 8.46 6.59 -17.03
C CYS A 124 8.22 7.85 -17.87
N HIS A 125 7.05 8.45 -17.75
CA HIS A 125 6.71 9.72 -18.38
C HIS A 125 6.76 10.85 -17.36
N ALA A 126 7.56 11.86 -17.61
CA ALA A 126 7.65 13.06 -16.79
C ALA A 126 6.42 13.95 -17.03
N TRP A 127 5.56 14.07 -16.03
CA TRP A 127 4.40 14.95 -16.09
C TRP A 127 4.79 16.37 -15.69
N VAL A 128 4.59 17.29 -16.59
CA VAL A 128 4.93 18.71 -16.46
C VAL A 128 3.67 19.56 -16.62
N ASN A 129 3.42 20.45 -15.66
CA ASN A 129 2.50 21.57 -15.87
C ASN A 129 3.31 22.73 -16.51
N PRO A 130 3.02 23.13 -17.77
CA PRO A 130 3.94 24.01 -18.48
C PRO A 130 3.94 25.46 -17.97
N TYR A 131 2.81 26.00 -17.51
CA TYR A 131 2.68 27.44 -17.25
C TYR A 131 2.48 27.80 -15.78
N ARG A 132 1.86 26.95 -14.98
CA ARG A 132 1.42 27.31 -13.63
C ARG A 132 2.59 27.66 -12.72
N PHE A 133 2.56 28.87 -12.18
CA PHE A 133 3.52 29.36 -11.19
C PHE A 133 2.93 29.33 -9.77
N SER A 134 1.71 29.86 -9.58
CA SER A 134 1.09 29.94 -8.25
C SER A 134 -0.43 29.93 -8.34
N THR A 135 -1.08 29.37 -7.31
CA THR A 135 -2.52 29.46 -7.05
C THR A 135 -2.77 30.09 -5.69
N GLY A 136 -2.28 31.34 -5.50
CA GLY A 136 -2.40 32.10 -4.27
C GLY A 136 -1.20 31.96 -3.30
N ALA A 137 -0.26 31.06 -3.54
CA ALA A 137 0.94 30.94 -2.73
C ALA A 137 1.94 32.06 -3.06
N ASN A 138 2.64 32.54 -2.04
CA ASN A 138 3.72 33.51 -2.20
C ASN A 138 5.07 32.78 -2.15
N TRP A 139 5.58 32.44 -3.33
CA TRP A 139 6.90 31.80 -3.47
C TRP A 139 8.01 32.86 -3.38
N ASP A 140 9.14 32.58 -2.75
CA ASP A 140 10.19 33.57 -2.45
C ASP A 140 11.63 33.09 -2.57
N THR A 141 11.88 31.91 -3.15
CA THR A 141 13.25 31.47 -3.48
C THR A 141 13.90 32.44 -4.47
N GLU A 142 15.20 32.35 -4.63
CA GLU A 142 15.95 33.18 -5.60
C GLU A 142 15.37 33.01 -7.01
N LEU A 143 15.14 31.77 -7.45
CA LEU A 143 14.52 31.46 -8.75
C LEU A 143 13.07 31.98 -8.85
N ASP A 144 12.30 31.97 -7.77
CA ASP A 144 10.96 32.55 -7.74
C ASP A 144 11.01 34.10 -7.89
N GLN A 145 12.00 34.74 -7.27
CA GLN A 145 12.20 36.19 -7.41
C GLN A 145 12.64 36.58 -8.82
N GLU A 146 13.49 35.77 -9.46
CA GLU A 146 13.83 35.94 -10.87
C GLU A 146 12.58 35.87 -11.75
N LEU A 147 11.71 34.90 -11.55
CA LEU A 147 10.44 34.77 -12.27
C LEU A 147 9.54 35.99 -12.04
N LYS A 148 9.36 36.43 -10.80
CA LYS A 148 8.54 37.62 -10.47
C LYS A 148 9.08 38.88 -11.12
N ASN A 149 10.39 39.03 -11.20
CA ASN A 149 11.06 40.20 -11.75
C ASN A 149 11.22 40.13 -13.28
N SER A 150 10.96 38.99 -13.90
CA SER A 150 11.15 38.78 -15.34
C SER A 150 10.22 39.62 -16.23
N GLY A 151 9.05 40.01 -15.70
CA GLY A 151 7.99 40.67 -16.48
C GLY A 151 7.19 39.72 -17.40
N HIS A 152 7.40 38.38 -17.25
CA HIS A 152 6.79 37.37 -18.12
C HIS A 152 5.71 36.54 -17.37
N LEU A 153 5.07 37.13 -16.34
CA LEU A 153 3.97 36.50 -15.60
C LEU A 153 2.64 37.11 -15.95
N LEU A 154 1.62 36.27 -16.13
CA LEU A 154 0.24 36.64 -16.34
C LEU A 154 -0.60 36.17 -15.15
N SER A 155 -1.29 37.10 -14.49
CA SER A 155 -2.14 36.79 -13.33
C SER A 155 -3.61 37.01 -13.62
N HIS A 156 -4.46 36.15 -13.09
CA HIS A 156 -5.90 36.26 -13.12
C HIS A 156 -6.50 35.95 -11.75
N ASN A 157 -7.35 36.83 -11.26
CA ASN A 157 -8.14 36.64 -10.04
C ASN A 157 -9.60 36.34 -10.41
N ASN A 158 -10.09 35.17 -10.03
CA ASN A 158 -11.46 34.74 -10.30
C ASN A 158 -12.46 35.12 -9.19
N GLY A 159 -12.06 35.97 -8.25
CA GLY A 159 -12.85 36.38 -7.10
C GLY A 159 -12.63 35.55 -5.84
N GLN A 160 -11.99 34.37 -5.95
CA GLN A 160 -11.64 33.50 -4.83
C GLN A 160 -10.13 33.29 -4.73
N THR A 161 -9.48 33.06 -5.84
CA THR A 161 -8.05 32.72 -5.89
C THR A 161 -7.38 33.47 -7.03
N THR A 162 -6.16 33.97 -6.80
CA THR A 162 -5.29 34.48 -7.84
C THR A 162 -4.43 33.36 -8.41
N THR A 163 -4.64 33.04 -9.66
CA THR A 163 -3.77 32.13 -10.41
C THR A 163 -2.75 32.93 -11.21
N THR A 164 -1.48 32.66 -11.02
CA THR A 164 -0.37 33.26 -11.77
C THR A 164 0.30 32.17 -12.61
N ILE A 165 0.52 32.45 -13.88
CA ILE A 165 1.16 31.58 -14.85
C ILE A 165 2.32 32.31 -15.55
N LEU A 166 3.24 31.56 -16.15
CA LEU A 166 4.15 32.09 -17.17
C LEU A 166 3.30 32.56 -18.35
N ASP A 167 3.54 33.76 -18.87
CA ASP A 167 2.72 34.33 -19.95
C ASP A 167 2.95 33.58 -21.28
N PRO A 168 1.95 32.87 -21.80
CA PRO A 168 2.12 32.06 -23.02
C PRO A 168 2.46 32.86 -24.28
N ALA A 169 2.21 34.17 -24.29
CA ALA A 169 2.50 35.03 -25.40
C ALA A 169 3.99 35.34 -25.59
N GLN A 170 4.75 35.25 -24.52
CA GLN A 170 6.16 35.61 -24.48
C GLN A 170 7.06 34.53 -25.07
N GLN A 171 7.95 34.87 -25.99
CA GLN A 171 8.93 33.95 -26.53
C GLN A 171 9.86 33.40 -25.41
N TRP A 172 10.20 34.24 -24.45
CA TRP A 172 10.94 33.86 -23.26
C TRP A 172 10.28 32.68 -22.51
N THR A 173 8.96 32.70 -22.37
CA THR A 173 8.21 31.61 -21.74
C THR A 173 8.33 30.30 -22.52
N ILE A 174 8.20 30.39 -23.86
CA ILE A 174 8.38 29.23 -24.75
C ILE A 174 9.80 28.65 -24.57
N ASP A 175 10.81 29.51 -24.64
CA ASP A 175 12.23 29.09 -24.52
C ASP A 175 12.49 28.46 -23.14
N ARG A 176 11.93 29.02 -22.07
CA ARG A 176 12.06 28.45 -20.72
C ARG A 176 11.46 27.03 -20.63
N ILE A 177 10.24 26.85 -21.13
CA ILE A 177 9.56 25.54 -21.10
C ILE A 177 10.32 24.53 -21.94
N VAL A 178 10.81 24.92 -23.11
CA VAL A 178 11.67 24.08 -23.96
C VAL A 178 12.96 23.69 -23.22
N ASN A 179 13.58 24.62 -22.51
CA ASN A 179 14.81 24.35 -21.77
C ASN A 179 14.57 23.44 -20.55
N VAL A 180 13.47 23.62 -19.81
CA VAL A 180 13.05 22.71 -18.72
C VAL A 180 12.83 21.28 -19.26
N CYS A 181 12.09 21.12 -20.35
CA CYS A 181 11.87 19.81 -20.96
C CYS A 181 13.18 19.22 -21.53
N ARG A 182 14.05 20.04 -22.11
CA ARG A 182 15.37 19.62 -22.57
C ARG A 182 16.24 19.14 -21.40
N GLU A 183 16.25 19.85 -20.28
CA GLU A 183 16.98 19.47 -19.07
C GLU A 183 16.51 18.09 -18.60
N ILE A 184 15.19 17.85 -18.51
CA ILE A 184 14.61 16.58 -18.10
C ILE A 184 15.10 15.44 -19.04
N ILE A 185 14.85 15.55 -20.34
CA ILE A 185 15.18 14.46 -21.26
C ILE A 185 16.68 14.25 -21.48
N THR A 186 17.52 15.27 -21.22
CA THR A 186 18.97 15.15 -21.35
C THR A 186 19.57 14.44 -20.13
N ASN A 187 19.11 14.81 -18.94
CA ASN A 187 19.69 14.33 -17.68
C ASN A 187 19.10 13.00 -17.22
N TYR A 188 17.87 12.69 -17.66
CA TYR A 188 17.15 11.49 -17.26
C TYR A 188 16.73 10.65 -18.47
N ASP A 189 16.69 9.35 -18.28
CA ASP A 189 16.23 8.42 -19.33
C ASP A 189 14.71 8.23 -19.30
N VAL A 190 13.96 9.33 -19.22
CA VAL A 190 12.51 9.29 -19.31
C VAL A 190 12.05 8.80 -20.69
N ASP A 191 10.95 8.05 -20.73
CA ASP A 191 10.35 7.52 -21.97
C ASP A 191 9.35 8.50 -22.59
N GLY A 192 8.87 9.47 -21.80
CA GLY A 192 7.94 10.48 -22.29
C GLY A 192 7.93 11.78 -21.48
N ILE A 193 7.41 12.82 -22.12
CA ILE A 193 6.94 14.07 -21.50
C ILE A 193 5.43 14.10 -21.64
N LEU A 194 4.71 14.42 -20.59
CA LEU A 194 3.26 14.54 -20.60
C LEU A 194 2.81 15.84 -19.96
N TYR A 195 1.97 16.60 -20.64
CA TYR A 195 1.31 17.77 -20.08
C TYR A 195 -0.11 17.43 -19.63
N ASP A 196 -0.61 18.19 -18.63
CA ASP A 196 -2.02 18.20 -18.25
C ASP A 196 -2.82 19.28 -19.01
N ASP A 197 -3.98 19.69 -18.51
CA ASP A 197 -4.89 20.63 -19.17
C ASP A 197 -4.76 22.07 -18.68
N TYR A 198 -3.74 22.40 -17.88
CA TYR A 198 -3.58 23.74 -17.32
C TYR A 198 -2.78 24.69 -18.25
N PHE A 199 -3.50 25.37 -19.16
CA PHE A 199 -2.93 26.38 -20.05
C PHE A 199 -3.24 27.79 -19.56
N TYR A 200 -4.17 28.54 -20.17
CA TYR A 200 -4.63 29.80 -19.61
C TYR A 200 -5.54 29.57 -18.38
N PRO A 201 -5.55 30.49 -17.40
CA PRO A 201 -6.48 30.38 -16.26
C PRO A 201 -7.94 30.38 -16.71
N SER A 202 -8.74 29.47 -16.16
CA SER A 202 -10.17 29.44 -16.43
C SER A 202 -10.83 30.74 -15.95
N GLY A 203 -11.70 31.31 -16.79
CA GLY A 203 -12.38 32.57 -16.51
C GLY A 203 -11.56 33.83 -16.79
N ILE A 204 -10.35 33.70 -17.34
CA ILE A 204 -9.56 34.85 -17.76
C ILE A 204 -10.36 35.71 -18.76
N PRO A 205 -10.43 37.04 -18.59
CA PRO A 205 -11.25 37.92 -19.45
C PRO A 205 -10.89 37.77 -20.93
N THR A 206 -11.92 37.97 -21.79
CA THR A 206 -11.80 37.93 -23.26
C THR A 206 -11.91 39.31 -23.90
N ASN A 207 -11.73 40.35 -23.09
CA ASN A 207 -11.85 41.77 -23.50
C ASN A 207 -10.66 42.59 -22.96
N SER A 208 -10.74 43.88 -23.01
CA SER A 208 -9.68 44.84 -22.63
C SER A 208 -9.29 44.80 -21.14
N SER A 209 -10.03 44.08 -20.30
CA SER A 209 -9.66 43.89 -18.90
C SER A 209 -8.67 42.75 -18.67
N ALA A 210 -8.36 41.96 -19.70
CA ALA A 210 -7.37 40.91 -19.64
C ALA A 210 -5.94 41.46 -19.59
N GLY A 211 -5.07 40.85 -18.77
CA GLY A 211 -3.69 41.31 -18.60
C GLY A 211 -2.86 41.27 -19.89
N ASP A 212 -3.14 40.31 -20.78
CA ASP A 212 -2.47 40.08 -22.06
C ASP A 212 -3.16 40.80 -23.26
N TYR A 213 -4.22 41.59 -23.01
CA TYR A 213 -4.97 42.25 -24.10
C TYR A 213 -4.14 43.26 -24.87
N SER A 214 -3.35 44.09 -24.19
CA SER A 214 -2.49 45.08 -24.83
C SER A 214 -1.41 44.43 -25.71
N GLU A 215 -0.91 43.28 -25.30
CA GLU A 215 0.08 42.47 -26.01
C GLU A 215 -0.47 41.96 -27.35
N TRP A 216 -1.68 41.38 -27.30
CA TRP A 216 -2.38 40.99 -28.52
C TRP A 216 -2.58 42.18 -29.47
N LYS A 217 -3.02 43.34 -28.96
CA LYS A 217 -3.22 44.55 -29.80
C LYS A 217 -1.93 45.03 -30.47
N ASN A 218 -0.82 44.93 -29.75
CA ASN A 218 0.49 45.38 -30.22
C ASN A 218 1.21 44.35 -31.09
N SER A 219 0.75 43.10 -31.13
CA SER A 219 1.39 42.02 -31.87
C SER A 219 1.28 42.15 -33.39
N GLY A 220 0.36 43.00 -33.89
CA GLY A 220 0.11 43.17 -35.30
C GLY A 220 -0.55 41.96 -35.99
N THR A 221 -0.97 40.95 -35.24
CA THR A 221 -1.60 39.74 -35.76
C THR A 221 -3.01 40.04 -36.33
N SER A 222 -3.41 39.27 -37.33
CA SER A 222 -4.79 39.28 -37.85
C SER A 222 -5.72 38.33 -37.10
N LEU A 223 -5.18 37.54 -36.15
CA LEU A 223 -5.95 36.54 -35.35
C LEU A 223 -6.89 37.27 -34.38
N SER A 224 -8.07 36.70 -34.14
CA SER A 224 -8.91 37.08 -33.00
C SER A 224 -8.14 36.90 -31.69
N PHE A 225 -8.53 37.60 -30.63
CA PHE A 225 -7.86 37.51 -29.33
C PHE A 225 -7.83 36.04 -28.76
N GLY A 226 -8.94 35.33 -28.92
CA GLY A 226 -8.98 33.91 -28.52
C GLY A 226 -8.13 33.01 -29.42
N ASP A 227 -8.09 33.25 -30.76
CA ASP A 227 -7.23 32.46 -31.66
C ASP A 227 -5.76 32.78 -31.42
N TRP A 228 -5.38 34.02 -31.09
CA TRP A 228 -4.03 34.41 -30.74
C TRP A 228 -3.54 33.68 -29.46
N ARG A 229 -4.39 33.57 -28.44
CA ARG A 229 -4.08 32.79 -27.22
C ARG A 229 -3.85 31.30 -27.57
N ARG A 230 -4.71 30.71 -28.40
CA ARG A 230 -4.52 29.31 -28.85
C ARG A 230 -3.24 29.14 -29.67
N ASP A 231 -2.93 30.14 -30.52
CA ASP A 231 -1.68 30.12 -31.29
C ASP A 231 -0.43 30.17 -30.39
N ASN A 232 -0.47 30.98 -29.31
CA ASN A 232 0.62 31.03 -28.32
C ASN A 232 0.88 29.63 -27.70
N VAL A 233 -0.18 28.91 -27.33
CA VAL A 233 -0.06 27.54 -26.80
C VAL A 233 0.45 26.58 -27.91
N ASN A 234 -0.07 26.68 -29.13
CA ASN A 234 0.35 25.85 -30.27
C ASN A 234 1.84 26.02 -30.59
N ARG A 235 2.36 27.25 -30.51
CA ARG A 235 3.79 27.56 -30.74
C ARG A 235 4.66 26.87 -29.67
N MET A 236 4.26 26.91 -28.41
CA MET A 236 4.99 26.24 -27.31
C MET A 236 4.97 24.71 -27.52
N VAL A 237 3.80 24.11 -27.78
CA VAL A 237 3.68 22.68 -28.01
C VAL A 237 4.56 22.25 -29.18
N LYS A 238 4.56 23.01 -30.27
CA LYS A 238 5.45 22.73 -31.42
C LYS A 238 6.92 22.83 -31.04
N ALA A 239 7.34 23.87 -30.34
CA ALA A 239 8.73 24.10 -29.99
C ALA A 239 9.28 22.97 -29.10
N VAL A 240 8.48 22.49 -28.15
CA VAL A 240 8.85 21.34 -27.30
C VAL A 240 8.95 20.07 -28.14
N TYR A 241 7.96 19.81 -29.03
CA TYR A 241 8.02 18.65 -29.94
C TYR A 241 9.29 18.66 -30.78
N ASP A 242 9.59 19.79 -31.46
CA ASP A 242 10.77 19.93 -32.32
C ASP A 242 12.07 19.71 -31.54
N MET A 243 12.13 20.23 -30.31
CA MET A 243 13.27 19.99 -29.42
C MET A 243 13.41 18.50 -29.08
N ILE A 244 12.35 17.80 -28.73
CA ILE A 244 12.37 16.36 -28.46
C ILE A 244 12.87 15.60 -29.70
N GLN A 245 12.36 15.93 -30.90
CA GLN A 245 12.82 15.26 -32.14
C GLN A 245 14.33 15.45 -32.39
N THR A 246 14.90 16.54 -31.93
CA THR A 246 16.33 16.83 -32.10
C THR A 246 17.19 16.15 -31.04
N VAL A 247 16.73 16.06 -29.80
CA VAL A 247 17.54 15.60 -28.65
C VAL A 247 17.39 14.10 -28.41
N LYS A 248 16.15 13.61 -28.28
CA LYS A 248 15.82 12.19 -28.06
C LYS A 248 14.52 11.85 -28.77
N PRO A 249 14.53 11.57 -30.08
CA PRO A 249 13.32 11.43 -30.90
C PRO A 249 12.40 10.26 -30.49
N TRP A 250 12.88 9.32 -29.67
CA TRP A 250 12.10 8.23 -29.11
C TRP A 250 11.28 8.62 -27.87
N VAL A 251 11.58 9.75 -27.22
CA VAL A 251 10.79 10.24 -26.09
C VAL A 251 9.39 10.63 -26.59
N ARG A 252 8.37 10.01 -26.02
CA ARG A 252 6.97 10.27 -26.37
C ARG A 252 6.54 11.63 -25.85
N TYR A 253 5.87 12.42 -26.66
CA TYR A 253 5.28 13.67 -26.23
C TYR A 253 3.77 13.57 -26.20
N GLY A 254 3.18 13.65 -25.01
CA GLY A 254 1.75 13.56 -24.79
C GLY A 254 1.16 14.81 -24.15
N ILE A 255 -0.13 15.00 -24.34
CA ILE A 255 -0.91 16.03 -23.67
C ILE A 255 -2.24 15.42 -23.21
N SER A 256 -2.65 15.74 -21.99
CA SER A 256 -3.89 15.28 -21.39
C SER A 256 -4.90 16.43 -21.27
N PRO A 257 -5.65 16.72 -22.36
CA PRO A 257 -6.64 17.79 -22.35
C PRO A 257 -7.92 17.36 -21.63
N ALA A 258 -8.85 18.29 -21.42
CA ALA A 258 -10.21 17.94 -21.00
C ALA A 258 -10.84 16.90 -21.94
N GLY A 259 -11.74 16.08 -21.42
CA GLY A 259 -12.32 14.95 -22.15
C GLY A 259 -13.14 15.34 -23.37
N VAL A 260 -13.73 16.55 -23.38
CA VAL A 260 -14.48 17.08 -24.52
C VAL A 260 -13.66 18.18 -25.18
N ALA A 261 -13.44 18.05 -26.50
CA ALA A 261 -12.77 19.04 -27.30
C ALA A 261 -13.51 19.23 -28.64
N CYS A 262 -13.42 20.41 -29.26
CA CYS A 262 -13.94 20.64 -30.59
C CYS A 262 -15.45 20.34 -30.77
N SER A 263 -16.29 20.74 -29.78
CA SER A 263 -17.74 20.52 -29.84
C SER A 263 -18.46 21.46 -30.80
N SER A 264 -17.83 22.58 -31.17
CA SER A 264 -18.35 23.50 -32.15
C SER A 264 -18.26 22.98 -33.57
N SER A 265 -19.40 22.92 -34.31
CA SER A 265 -19.44 22.47 -35.69
C SER A 265 -18.58 23.34 -36.61
N SER A 266 -18.42 24.62 -36.35
CA SER A 266 -17.57 25.53 -37.13
C SER A 266 -16.07 25.22 -36.92
N VAL A 267 -15.68 24.90 -35.67
CA VAL A 267 -14.31 24.51 -35.36
C VAL A 267 -14.02 23.10 -35.92
N ALA A 268 -14.91 22.14 -35.74
CA ALA A 268 -14.76 20.77 -36.24
C ALA A 268 -14.58 20.77 -37.78
N LYS A 269 -15.30 21.59 -38.46
CA LYS A 269 -15.20 21.75 -39.93
C LYS A 269 -13.80 22.20 -40.40
N LYS A 270 -13.08 23.01 -39.62
CA LYS A 270 -11.70 23.41 -39.93
C LYS A 270 -10.78 22.22 -40.07
N TYR A 271 -11.03 21.19 -39.27
CA TYR A 271 -10.23 19.96 -39.21
C TYR A 271 -10.81 18.81 -40.03
N GLY A 272 -11.98 19.02 -40.66
CA GLY A 272 -12.68 17.98 -41.44
C GLY A 272 -13.08 16.78 -40.58
N ILE A 273 -13.53 17.01 -39.33
CA ILE A 273 -14.03 16.01 -38.38
C ILE A 273 -15.45 16.34 -37.94
N ASP A 274 -16.13 15.37 -37.35
CA ASP A 274 -17.40 15.60 -36.67
C ASP A 274 -17.18 16.35 -35.34
N PRO A 275 -18.11 17.19 -34.87
CA PRO A 275 -18.01 17.80 -33.55
C PRO A 275 -18.06 16.75 -32.44
N CYS A 276 -17.26 16.95 -31.37
CA CYS A 276 -17.30 16.10 -30.20
C CYS A 276 -18.62 16.27 -29.44
N PRO A 277 -19.25 15.17 -29.00
CA PRO A 277 -20.42 15.26 -28.11
C PRO A 277 -20.03 15.86 -26.75
N GLY A 278 -20.81 16.83 -26.27
CA GLY A 278 -20.62 17.47 -24.97
C GLY A 278 -20.30 18.97 -25.07
N SER A 279 -19.94 19.57 -23.96
CA SER A 279 -19.61 21.00 -23.86
C SER A 279 -18.12 21.23 -23.79
N ASP A 280 -17.57 21.92 -24.76
CA ASP A 280 -16.15 22.24 -24.89
C ASP A 280 -15.83 23.58 -24.24
N TRP A 281 -15.41 23.57 -22.97
CA TRP A 281 -14.91 24.74 -22.29
C TRP A 281 -13.42 25.02 -22.57
N GLN A 282 -12.69 24.01 -23.01
CA GLN A 282 -11.24 24.06 -23.17
C GLN A 282 -10.83 25.01 -24.29
N TYR A 283 -11.52 24.93 -25.42
CA TYR A 283 -11.24 25.78 -26.57
C TYR A 283 -11.50 27.27 -26.28
N SER A 284 -12.59 27.55 -25.55
CA SER A 284 -13.05 28.93 -25.29
C SER A 284 -12.58 29.51 -23.96
N SER A 285 -12.34 28.70 -22.95
CA SER A 285 -12.08 29.19 -21.59
C SER A 285 -10.61 29.12 -21.18
N ILE A 286 -9.88 28.10 -21.63
CA ILE A 286 -8.43 27.96 -21.36
C ILE A 286 -7.58 28.02 -22.63
N PHE A 287 -8.19 28.33 -23.76
CA PHE A 287 -7.56 28.63 -25.04
C PHE A 287 -6.58 27.54 -25.51
N SER A 288 -6.98 26.26 -25.43
CA SER A 288 -6.21 25.15 -25.97
C SER A 288 -6.96 24.46 -27.09
N ASP A 289 -6.21 24.02 -28.13
CA ASP A 289 -6.75 23.40 -29.33
C ASP A 289 -6.07 22.04 -29.61
N PRO A 290 -6.53 20.96 -28.95
CA PRO A 290 -5.94 19.65 -29.10
C PRO A 290 -5.94 19.13 -30.54
N ILE A 291 -6.93 19.54 -31.35
CA ILE A 291 -7.04 19.07 -32.74
C ILE A 291 -6.01 19.77 -33.64
N ALA A 292 -5.65 21.00 -33.32
CA ALA A 292 -4.54 21.67 -33.98
C ALA A 292 -3.22 20.91 -33.79
N TRP A 293 -2.98 20.38 -32.59
CA TRP A 293 -1.75 19.62 -32.32
C TRP A 293 -1.72 18.29 -33.07
N TYR A 294 -2.85 17.58 -33.17
CA TYR A 294 -2.99 16.39 -33.99
C TYR A 294 -2.75 16.71 -35.48
N GLN A 295 -3.40 17.75 -35.98
CA GLN A 295 -3.26 18.14 -37.39
C GLN A 295 -1.81 18.55 -37.74
N ALA A 296 -1.17 19.31 -36.85
CA ALA A 296 0.22 19.73 -37.00
C ALA A 296 1.22 18.61 -36.71
N LYS A 297 0.75 17.45 -36.16
CA LYS A 297 1.58 16.30 -35.78
C LYS A 297 2.66 16.64 -34.77
N THR A 298 2.37 17.59 -33.86
CA THR A 298 3.28 18.10 -32.84
C THR A 298 3.12 17.39 -31.48
N ILE A 299 2.50 16.22 -31.46
CA ILE A 299 2.38 15.33 -30.35
C ILE A 299 2.49 13.86 -30.82
N ASP A 300 2.80 12.94 -29.92
CA ASP A 300 2.79 11.50 -30.22
C ASP A 300 1.51 10.83 -29.70
N TYR A 301 0.93 11.31 -28.61
CA TYR A 301 -0.36 10.84 -28.11
C TYR A 301 -1.16 11.93 -27.40
N MET A 302 -2.47 11.74 -27.36
CA MET A 302 -3.40 12.51 -26.56
C MET A 302 -3.94 11.64 -25.45
N SER A 303 -4.13 12.20 -24.26
CA SER A 303 -4.75 11.50 -23.13
C SER A 303 -5.95 12.28 -22.59
N PRO A 304 -7.07 12.33 -23.31
CA PRO A 304 -8.22 13.14 -22.90
C PRO A 304 -8.80 12.65 -21.58
N GLN A 305 -9.13 13.58 -20.68
CA GLN A 305 -9.67 13.32 -19.33
C GLN A 305 -11.18 13.04 -19.42
N VAL A 306 -11.54 11.83 -19.86
CA VAL A 306 -12.95 11.41 -19.99
C VAL A 306 -13.45 10.88 -18.65
N TYR A 307 -13.65 11.78 -17.70
CA TYR A 307 -13.93 11.47 -16.29
C TYR A 307 -15.42 11.19 -15.98
N TRP A 308 -16.15 10.65 -16.93
CA TRP A 308 -17.56 10.32 -16.83
C TRP A 308 -17.82 8.85 -17.06
N THR A 309 -18.97 8.38 -16.60
CA THR A 309 -19.45 7.03 -16.85
C THR A 309 -20.09 6.92 -18.24
N ARG A 310 -20.23 5.69 -18.72
CA ARG A 310 -21.07 5.41 -19.88
C ARG A 310 -22.53 5.78 -19.53
N GLY A 311 -23.22 6.40 -20.47
CA GLY A 311 -24.59 6.90 -20.28
C GLY A 311 -24.72 8.19 -19.46
N ASN A 312 -23.60 8.88 -19.14
CA ASN A 312 -23.68 10.19 -18.48
C ASN A 312 -24.41 11.20 -19.37
N SER A 313 -25.39 11.92 -18.79
CA SER A 313 -26.29 12.80 -19.56
C SER A 313 -25.60 14.03 -20.16
N ALA A 314 -24.54 14.53 -19.54
CA ALA A 314 -23.81 15.73 -19.98
C ALA A 314 -22.62 15.40 -20.89
N ALA A 315 -21.93 14.28 -20.59
CA ALA A 315 -20.70 13.88 -21.29
C ALA A 315 -20.57 12.36 -21.25
N ASP A 316 -21.22 11.68 -22.20
CA ASP A 316 -21.31 10.23 -22.24
C ASP A 316 -19.99 9.62 -22.73
N TYR A 317 -19.32 8.86 -21.86
CA TYR A 317 -18.10 8.12 -22.19
C TYR A 317 -18.25 7.30 -23.47
N ALA A 318 -19.40 6.63 -23.63
CA ALA A 318 -19.67 5.77 -24.78
C ALA A 318 -19.81 6.54 -26.12
N LYS A 319 -19.93 7.85 -26.07
CA LYS A 319 -19.97 8.71 -27.30
C LYS A 319 -18.65 9.45 -27.51
N ILE A 320 -18.02 9.88 -26.42
CA ILE A 320 -16.79 10.70 -26.48
C ILE A 320 -15.59 9.85 -26.86
N THR A 321 -15.43 8.68 -26.26
CA THR A 321 -14.27 7.79 -26.50
C THR A 321 -14.16 7.33 -27.97
N PRO A 322 -15.22 6.83 -28.62
CA PRO A 322 -15.16 6.51 -30.05
C PRO A 322 -14.83 7.69 -30.94
N TRP A 323 -15.29 8.90 -30.56
CA TRP A 323 -14.93 10.11 -31.27
C TRP A 323 -13.42 10.38 -31.20
N TRP A 324 -12.80 10.30 -30.01
CA TRP A 324 -11.36 10.44 -29.87
C TRP A 324 -10.59 9.39 -30.65
N GLY A 325 -11.03 8.13 -30.61
CA GLY A 325 -10.42 7.04 -31.39
C GLY A 325 -10.43 7.33 -32.89
N LYS A 326 -11.57 7.77 -33.43
CA LYS A 326 -11.72 8.16 -34.85
C LYS A 326 -10.81 9.34 -35.22
N VAL A 327 -10.70 10.34 -34.36
CA VAL A 327 -9.85 11.51 -34.58
C VAL A 327 -8.38 11.13 -34.54
N ALA A 328 -7.95 10.38 -33.55
CA ALA A 328 -6.57 9.91 -33.45
C ALA A 328 -6.14 9.07 -34.65
N HIS A 329 -6.99 8.13 -35.07
CA HIS A 329 -6.78 7.32 -36.27
C HIS A 329 -6.64 8.20 -37.51
N LYS A 330 -7.53 9.18 -37.73
CA LYS A 330 -7.46 10.12 -38.84
C LYS A 330 -6.13 10.84 -38.96
N PHE A 331 -5.57 11.28 -37.84
CA PHE A 331 -4.32 12.04 -37.81
C PHE A 331 -3.07 11.17 -37.68
N GLY A 332 -3.23 9.85 -37.45
CA GLY A 332 -2.14 8.87 -37.31
C GLY A 332 -1.28 9.12 -36.06
N ARG A 333 -1.94 9.34 -34.93
CA ARG A 333 -1.33 9.49 -33.60
C ARG A 333 -2.12 8.67 -32.58
N HIS A 334 -1.53 8.37 -31.44
CA HIS A 334 -2.20 7.58 -30.41
C HIS A 334 -3.20 8.41 -29.60
N VAL A 335 -4.17 7.69 -28.98
CA VAL A 335 -5.03 8.19 -27.92
C VAL A 335 -5.10 7.17 -26.78
N TYR A 336 -4.86 7.64 -25.56
CA TYR A 336 -4.97 6.86 -24.34
C TYR A 336 -5.93 7.57 -23.40
N ILE A 337 -7.08 6.96 -23.11
CA ILE A 337 -8.12 7.64 -22.36
C ILE A 337 -7.71 7.76 -20.87
N SER A 338 -7.80 8.97 -20.33
CA SER A 338 -7.58 9.21 -18.90
C SER A 338 -8.89 9.04 -18.12
N HIS A 339 -8.82 8.26 -17.03
CA HIS A 339 -9.95 7.94 -16.15
C HIS A 339 -9.73 8.59 -14.78
N SER A 340 -10.78 9.15 -14.15
CA SER A 340 -10.72 9.57 -12.75
C SER A 340 -11.19 8.44 -11.84
N LEU A 341 -10.37 8.07 -10.87
CA LEU A 341 -10.70 7.10 -9.85
C LEU A 341 -11.27 7.73 -8.56
N GLU A 342 -11.41 9.05 -8.51
CA GLU A 342 -11.94 9.75 -7.33
C GLU A 342 -13.35 9.30 -6.95
N SER A 343 -14.16 8.92 -7.93
CA SER A 343 -15.52 8.41 -7.72
C SER A 343 -15.57 7.00 -7.13
N LEU A 344 -14.47 6.23 -7.17
CA LEU A 344 -14.41 4.92 -6.52
C LEU A 344 -14.54 4.98 -5.00
N THR A 345 -14.15 6.10 -4.40
CA THR A 345 -13.89 6.21 -2.97
C THR A 345 -14.91 7.04 -2.23
N GLY A 346 -15.78 7.77 -2.93
CA GLY A 346 -16.44 8.90 -2.27
C GLY A 346 -15.41 9.83 -1.61
N ALA A 347 -14.24 10.01 -2.23
CA ALA A 347 -13.01 10.58 -1.67
C ALA A 347 -13.21 11.93 -0.98
N SER A 348 -14.17 12.72 -1.44
CA SER A 348 -14.58 13.98 -0.79
C SER A 348 -15.17 13.80 0.63
N LYS A 349 -15.47 12.57 1.06
CA LYS A 349 -16.11 12.27 2.35
C LYS A 349 -15.36 11.23 3.20
N GLY A 350 -14.22 10.72 2.75
CA GLY A 350 -13.47 9.69 3.47
C GLY A 350 -14.18 8.32 3.51
N GLU A 351 -15.14 8.06 2.65
CA GLU A 351 -15.85 6.79 2.56
C GLU A 351 -14.98 5.72 1.86
N LYS A 352 -15.14 4.47 2.28
CA LYS A 352 -14.42 3.33 1.69
C LYS A 352 -14.95 3.04 0.29
N ALA A 353 -14.04 2.72 -0.63
CA ALA A 353 -14.40 2.33 -1.99
C ALA A 353 -15.36 1.13 -2.02
N PRO A 354 -16.40 1.14 -2.86
CA PRO A 354 -17.19 -0.05 -3.13
C PRO A 354 -16.34 -1.09 -3.85
N ALA A 355 -16.40 -2.35 -3.40
CA ALA A 355 -15.54 -3.41 -3.93
C ALA A 355 -15.80 -3.70 -5.43
N THR A 356 -17.05 -3.91 -5.83
CA THR A 356 -17.41 -4.31 -7.20
C THR A 356 -18.63 -3.60 -7.76
N LYS A 357 -19.41 -2.93 -6.92
CA LYS A 357 -20.62 -2.19 -7.33
C LYS A 357 -20.62 -0.81 -6.72
N ALA A 358 -20.93 0.19 -7.53
CA ALA A 358 -21.16 1.55 -7.07
C ALA A 358 -22.35 1.62 -6.11
N SER A 359 -22.21 2.39 -5.05
CA SER A 359 -23.30 2.75 -4.14
C SER A 359 -23.42 4.27 -4.06
N GLY A 360 -24.59 4.78 -4.38
CA GLY A 360 -24.88 6.21 -4.41
C GLY A 360 -24.70 6.89 -5.78
N PRO A 361 -25.22 8.12 -5.94
CA PRO A 361 -25.39 8.75 -7.26
C PRO A 361 -24.10 9.19 -7.97
N ASN A 362 -22.97 9.25 -7.25
CA ASN A 362 -21.69 9.71 -7.78
C ASN A 362 -20.57 8.68 -7.66
N SER A 363 -20.87 7.42 -7.33
CA SER A 363 -19.86 6.37 -7.22
C SER A 363 -19.78 5.54 -8.49
N THR A 364 -18.57 5.13 -8.87
CA THR A 364 -18.30 4.32 -10.05
C THR A 364 -17.81 2.94 -9.64
N SER A 365 -18.37 1.89 -10.22
CA SER A 365 -17.96 0.51 -9.93
C SER A 365 -16.69 0.11 -10.68
N TYR A 366 -16.01 -0.92 -10.18
CA TYR A 366 -14.88 -1.55 -10.89
C TYR A 366 -15.31 -2.07 -12.26
N ASP A 367 -16.51 -2.64 -12.37
CA ASP A 367 -17.05 -3.16 -13.63
C ASP A 367 -17.28 -2.07 -14.67
N GLU A 368 -17.63 -0.86 -14.27
CA GLU A 368 -17.74 0.27 -15.20
C GLU A 368 -16.38 0.59 -15.84
N TYR A 369 -15.30 0.60 -15.05
CA TYR A 369 -13.96 0.84 -15.60
C TYR A 369 -13.46 -0.31 -16.48
N VAL A 370 -13.77 -1.56 -16.13
CA VAL A 370 -13.48 -2.71 -16.98
C VAL A 370 -14.17 -2.55 -18.33
N ALA A 371 -15.45 -2.21 -18.33
CA ALA A 371 -16.19 -1.97 -19.57
C ALA A 371 -15.70 -0.75 -20.37
N GLN A 372 -15.17 0.28 -19.69
CA GLN A 372 -14.51 1.41 -20.36
C GLN A 372 -13.19 0.97 -21.04
N VAL A 373 -12.39 0.12 -20.40
CA VAL A 373 -11.16 -0.44 -21.01
C VAL A 373 -11.50 -1.28 -22.24
N GLU A 374 -12.52 -2.14 -22.16
CA GLU A 374 -12.97 -2.93 -23.34
C GLU A 374 -13.44 -2.01 -24.48
N MET A 375 -14.20 -0.97 -24.16
CA MET A 375 -14.61 0.03 -25.14
C MET A 375 -13.41 0.76 -25.76
N ASN A 376 -12.38 1.11 -25.00
CA ASN A 376 -11.15 1.69 -25.53
C ASN A 376 -10.47 0.76 -26.55
N ARG A 377 -10.50 -0.54 -26.33
CA ARG A 377 -9.97 -1.55 -27.26
C ARG A 377 -10.82 -1.70 -28.52
N GLU A 378 -12.14 -1.66 -28.38
CA GLU A 378 -13.08 -1.82 -29.49
C GLU A 378 -13.16 -0.60 -30.39
N THR A 379 -12.97 0.60 -29.84
CA THR A 379 -13.21 1.86 -30.55
C THR A 379 -11.94 2.66 -30.88
N ASN A 380 -10.78 1.99 -30.91
CA ASN A 380 -9.51 2.65 -31.28
C ASN A 380 -9.24 2.72 -32.80
N TYR A 381 -10.12 2.17 -33.62
CA TYR A 381 -10.03 2.18 -35.11
C TYR A 381 -8.68 1.65 -35.61
N ASP A 382 -8.26 0.47 -35.13
CA ASP A 382 -6.97 -0.16 -35.43
C ASP A 382 -5.74 0.63 -34.96
N ASN A 383 -5.93 1.64 -34.17
CA ASN A 383 -4.88 2.31 -33.44
C ASN A 383 -4.67 1.62 -32.08
N ALA A 384 -3.52 1.75 -31.47
CA ALA A 384 -3.27 1.07 -30.21
C ALA A 384 -4.06 1.71 -29.05
N PRO A 385 -4.81 0.92 -28.27
CA PRO A 385 -5.59 1.43 -27.15
C PRO A 385 -4.71 1.80 -25.94
N GLY A 386 -5.27 2.55 -25.01
CA GLY A 386 -4.63 2.81 -23.73
C GLY A 386 -5.56 3.44 -22.72
N SER A 387 -5.21 3.22 -21.46
CA SER A 387 -5.90 3.78 -20.28
C SER A 387 -4.89 4.34 -19.30
N ILE A 388 -5.16 5.54 -18.80
CA ILE A 388 -4.34 6.21 -17.79
C ILE A 388 -5.24 6.56 -16.61
N TYR A 389 -4.87 6.19 -15.39
CA TYR A 389 -5.73 6.31 -14.21
C TYR A 389 -5.28 7.44 -13.30
N TYR A 390 -6.14 8.43 -13.09
CA TYR A 390 -5.98 9.50 -12.12
C TYR A 390 -6.75 9.16 -10.84
N SER A 391 -6.09 8.82 -9.76
CA SER A 391 -4.68 8.82 -9.54
C SER A 391 -4.22 7.53 -8.84
N CYS A 392 -2.92 7.39 -8.73
CA CYS A 392 -2.25 6.15 -8.30
C CYS A 392 -2.72 5.65 -6.93
N LYS A 393 -2.94 6.53 -5.94
CA LYS A 393 -3.41 6.16 -4.59
C LYS A 393 -4.72 5.37 -4.58
N TYR A 394 -5.58 5.58 -5.58
CA TYR A 394 -6.86 4.90 -5.68
C TYR A 394 -6.76 3.50 -6.30
N LEU A 395 -5.62 3.16 -6.89
CA LEU A 395 -5.35 1.82 -7.40
C LEU A 395 -5.06 0.81 -6.30
N TYR A 396 -4.59 1.27 -5.14
CA TYR A 396 -4.25 0.43 -4.01
C TYR A 396 -5.48 0.07 -3.16
N ASN A 397 -5.23 -0.63 -2.05
CA ASN A 397 -6.29 -1.04 -1.13
C ASN A 397 -6.87 0.16 -0.38
N LEU A 398 -8.03 0.64 -0.80
CA LEU A 398 -8.81 1.68 -0.13
C LEU A 398 -9.75 1.12 0.97
N GLY A 399 -9.37 0.01 1.60
CA GLY A 399 -10.18 -0.71 2.57
C GLY A 399 -11.21 -1.64 1.94
N ALA A 400 -11.16 -1.85 0.62
CA ALA A 400 -11.88 -2.91 -0.07
C ALA A 400 -11.19 -4.26 0.16
N LYS A 401 -11.94 -5.36 -0.01
CA LYS A 401 -11.37 -6.73 0.06
C LYS A 401 -10.34 -7.00 -1.04
N GLU A 402 -10.40 -6.26 -2.13
CA GLU A 402 -9.53 -6.37 -3.29
C GLU A 402 -9.22 -4.97 -3.82
N SER A 403 -7.93 -4.68 -4.12
CA SER A 403 -7.54 -3.42 -4.75
C SER A 403 -8.05 -3.34 -6.20
N PHE A 404 -8.29 -2.13 -6.69
CA PHE A 404 -8.72 -1.94 -8.07
C PHE A 404 -7.67 -2.41 -9.09
N ALA A 405 -6.38 -2.19 -8.81
CA ALA A 405 -5.29 -2.69 -9.65
C ALA A 405 -5.33 -4.22 -9.78
N HIS A 406 -5.56 -4.94 -8.68
CA HIS A 406 -5.69 -6.40 -8.71
C HIS A 406 -6.94 -6.85 -9.48
N TYR A 407 -8.04 -6.11 -9.32
CA TYR A 407 -9.26 -6.38 -10.10
C TYR A 407 -9.03 -6.25 -11.61
N LEU A 408 -8.28 -5.21 -12.04
CA LEU A 408 -7.89 -5.08 -13.45
C LEU A 408 -7.01 -6.25 -13.91
N LYS A 409 -6.05 -6.69 -13.07
CA LYS A 409 -5.16 -7.82 -13.39
C LYS A 409 -5.93 -9.11 -13.65
N ARG A 410 -6.90 -9.44 -12.80
CA ARG A 410 -7.68 -10.68 -12.97
C ARG A 410 -8.79 -10.59 -14.03
N THR A 411 -8.98 -9.42 -14.62
CA THR A 411 -9.96 -9.17 -15.69
C THR A 411 -9.25 -8.74 -16.97
N VAL A 412 -9.27 -7.46 -17.28
CA VAL A 412 -8.80 -6.92 -18.58
C VAL A 412 -7.27 -6.85 -18.71
N TYR A 413 -6.51 -6.92 -17.62
CA TYR A 413 -5.03 -6.87 -17.63
C TYR A 413 -4.40 -8.23 -17.25
N ALA A 414 -5.07 -9.34 -17.61
CA ALA A 414 -4.61 -10.70 -17.25
C ALA A 414 -3.20 -11.04 -17.74
N TYR A 415 -2.75 -10.42 -18.81
CA TYR A 415 -1.41 -10.59 -19.37
C TYR A 415 -0.67 -9.26 -19.45
N PRO A 416 0.68 -9.26 -19.43
CA PRO A 416 1.46 -8.06 -19.74
C PRO A 416 1.10 -7.51 -21.13
N ALA A 417 1.36 -6.23 -21.36
CA ALA A 417 1.18 -5.62 -22.68
C ALA A 417 2.37 -4.72 -23.02
N LEU A 418 2.67 -4.58 -24.29
CA LEU A 418 3.69 -3.67 -24.78
C LEU A 418 3.15 -2.25 -24.85
N PRO A 419 3.92 -1.21 -24.48
CA PRO A 419 3.60 0.14 -24.88
C PRO A 419 3.47 0.22 -26.41
N PRO A 420 2.45 0.92 -26.94
CA PRO A 420 2.20 0.95 -28.39
C PRO A 420 3.36 1.53 -29.20
N ALA A 421 3.65 0.93 -30.33
CA ALA A 421 4.71 1.39 -31.24
C ALA A 421 4.37 2.71 -31.94
N MET A 422 5.29 3.67 -31.92
CA MET A 422 5.18 4.93 -32.69
C MET A 422 5.55 4.71 -34.17
N THR A 423 4.66 4.09 -34.93
CA THR A 423 4.90 3.67 -36.31
C THR A 423 5.16 4.82 -37.30
N TRP A 424 4.89 6.06 -36.91
CA TRP A 424 5.20 7.26 -37.68
C TRP A 424 6.63 7.77 -37.50
N LYS A 425 7.41 7.16 -36.59
CA LYS A 425 8.83 7.47 -36.36
C LYS A 425 9.71 6.53 -37.19
N SER A 426 10.77 7.06 -37.71
CA SER A 426 11.77 6.25 -38.41
C SER A 426 12.64 5.54 -37.40
N ALA A 427 12.55 4.22 -37.37
CA ALA A 427 13.35 3.35 -36.52
C ALA A 427 14.30 2.49 -37.36
N THR A 428 15.52 2.32 -36.90
CA THR A 428 16.49 1.39 -37.50
C THR A 428 16.41 0.08 -36.75
N ASN A 429 16.27 -1.04 -37.46
CA ASN A 429 16.30 -2.36 -36.82
C ASN A 429 17.68 -2.62 -36.20
N PRO A 430 17.82 -2.75 -34.88
CA PRO A 430 19.12 -2.96 -34.24
C PRO A 430 19.66 -4.38 -34.45
N GLY A 431 18.83 -5.32 -34.91
CA GLY A 431 19.20 -6.72 -35.11
C GLY A 431 18.49 -7.68 -34.17
N THR A 432 19.04 -8.87 -34.08
CA THR A 432 18.54 -9.94 -33.19
C THR A 432 19.58 -10.19 -32.10
N VAL A 433 19.15 -10.38 -30.87
CA VAL A 433 20.06 -10.73 -29.74
C VAL A 433 20.88 -11.97 -30.06
N SER A 434 22.06 -12.08 -29.44
CA SER A 434 22.96 -13.23 -29.58
C SER A 434 23.34 -13.80 -28.23
N ASN A 435 23.94 -14.99 -28.22
CA ASN A 435 24.43 -15.65 -27.00
C ASN A 435 23.36 -15.77 -25.90
N VAL A 436 22.09 -16.11 -26.31
CA VAL A 436 21.03 -16.39 -25.34
C VAL A 436 21.41 -17.63 -24.57
N SER A 437 21.47 -17.49 -23.26
CA SER A 437 21.92 -18.54 -22.34
C SER A 437 21.09 -18.52 -21.07
N LYS A 438 21.11 -19.64 -20.33
CA LYS A 438 20.41 -19.82 -19.06
C LYS A 438 21.38 -20.39 -18.03
N VAL A 439 21.35 -19.84 -16.84
CA VAL A 439 21.97 -20.43 -15.65
C VAL A 439 20.90 -20.43 -14.55
N ALA A 440 20.56 -21.58 -14.02
CA ALA A 440 19.42 -21.74 -13.14
C ALA A 440 18.15 -21.11 -13.75
N TYR A 441 17.59 -20.09 -13.09
CA TYR A 441 16.38 -19.40 -13.55
C TYR A 441 16.64 -18.03 -14.16
N ASP A 442 17.91 -17.70 -14.41
CA ASP A 442 18.32 -16.46 -15.04
C ASP A 442 18.64 -16.66 -16.52
N LEU A 443 17.91 -15.96 -17.36
CA LEU A 443 18.24 -15.78 -18.77
C LEU A 443 19.22 -14.62 -18.91
N SER A 444 20.19 -14.76 -19.83
CA SER A 444 21.07 -13.67 -20.22
C SER A 444 21.37 -13.72 -21.72
N TRP A 445 21.72 -12.60 -22.29
CA TRP A 445 22.03 -12.47 -23.73
C TRP A 445 22.99 -11.33 -24.01
N THR A 446 23.58 -11.35 -25.20
CA THR A 446 24.28 -10.19 -25.74
C THR A 446 23.25 -9.35 -26.50
N GLY A 447 23.07 -8.12 -26.07
CA GLY A 447 22.07 -7.19 -26.58
C GLY A 447 22.65 -5.99 -27.31
N PHE A 448 21.92 -4.90 -27.29
CA PHE A 448 22.22 -3.63 -27.97
C PHE A 448 22.03 -2.48 -27.00
N ASP A 449 22.69 -1.36 -27.23
CA ASP A 449 22.52 -0.15 -26.45
C ASP A 449 21.17 0.54 -26.80
N ASN A 450 20.61 1.23 -25.80
CA ASN A 450 19.42 2.06 -25.96
C ASN A 450 18.18 1.33 -26.53
N VAL A 451 18.00 0.08 -26.12
CA VAL A 451 16.82 -0.74 -26.44
C VAL A 451 16.25 -1.38 -25.18
N ARG A 452 15.11 -2.00 -25.34
CA ARG A 452 14.47 -2.89 -24.36
C ARG A 452 14.37 -4.29 -24.97
N TYR A 453 13.92 -5.24 -24.16
CA TYR A 453 13.72 -6.60 -24.62
C TYR A 453 12.37 -7.12 -24.15
N THR A 454 11.69 -7.91 -24.98
CA THR A 454 10.56 -8.73 -24.60
C THR A 454 11.03 -10.15 -24.38
N VAL A 455 10.57 -10.76 -23.28
CA VAL A 455 10.89 -12.13 -22.92
C VAL A 455 9.64 -12.96 -22.95
N TYR A 456 9.71 -14.12 -23.62
CA TYR A 456 8.62 -15.06 -23.82
C TYR A 456 8.93 -16.41 -23.21
N ALA A 457 7.94 -17.03 -22.55
CA ALA A 457 7.94 -18.44 -22.21
C ALA A 457 6.93 -19.15 -23.09
N VAL A 458 7.44 -19.95 -24.00
CA VAL A 458 6.64 -20.69 -25.01
C VAL A 458 6.57 -22.14 -24.57
N PRO A 459 5.39 -22.75 -24.42
CA PRO A 459 5.30 -24.18 -24.09
C PRO A 459 6.15 -25.04 -25.02
N GLU A 460 6.87 -26.03 -24.51
CA GLU A 460 7.70 -26.93 -25.33
C GLU A 460 6.90 -27.69 -26.39
N SER A 461 5.59 -27.82 -26.19
CA SER A 461 4.67 -28.43 -27.18
C SER A 461 4.45 -27.55 -28.41
N VAL A 462 4.83 -26.27 -28.38
CA VAL A 462 4.71 -25.33 -29.50
C VAL A 462 6.04 -25.28 -30.26
N PRO A 463 6.12 -25.75 -31.52
CA PRO A 463 7.34 -25.67 -32.31
C PRO A 463 7.82 -24.20 -32.46
N GLN A 464 9.15 -23.99 -32.45
CA GLN A 464 9.72 -22.65 -32.65
C GLN A 464 9.28 -21.99 -33.95
N SER A 465 9.12 -22.80 -35.02
CA SER A 465 8.62 -22.33 -36.31
C SER A 465 7.17 -21.87 -36.30
N GLU A 466 6.38 -22.32 -35.33
CA GLU A 466 4.97 -21.94 -35.17
C GLU A 466 4.76 -20.82 -34.13
N PHE A 467 5.84 -20.40 -33.49
CA PHE A 467 5.79 -19.32 -32.49
C PHE A 467 5.32 -18.02 -33.12
N LYS A 468 4.20 -17.54 -32.62
CA LYS A 468 3.68 -16.19 -32.91
C LYS A 468 3.83 -15.37 -31.63
N LYS A 469 4.48 -14.28 -31.65
CA LYS A 469 4.67 -13.39 -30.49
C LYS A 469 3.33 -13.05 -29.80
N ASP A 470 2.64 -14.08 -29.30
CA ASP A 470 1.34 -13.98 -28.66
C ASP A 470 1.51 -13.48 -27.23
N VAL A 471 0.59 -12.66 -26.76
CA VAL A 471 0.61 -12.07 -25.43
C VAL A 471 0.54 -13.11 -24.32
N GLN A 472 -0.11 -14.24 -24.56
CA GLN A 472 -0.18 -15.33 -23.57
C GLN A 472 1.19 -15.95 -23.21
N TYR A 473 2.19 -15.76 -24.07
CA TYR A 473 3.56 -16.24 -23.85
C TYR A 473 4.48 -15.13 -23.34
N LEU A 474 4.04 -13.89 -23.34
CA LEU A 474 4.84 -12.74 -22.89
C LEU A 474 5.00 -12.77 -21.38
N LEU A 475 6.24 -12.94 -20.90
CA LEU A 475 6.58 -12.82 -19.48
C LEU A 475 6.67 -11.36 -19.04
N GLY A 476 7.27 -10.53 -19.87
CA GLY A 476 7.45 -9.11 -19.54
C GLY A 476 8.43 -8.40 -20.47
N ILE A 477 8.73 -7.16 -20.08
CA ILE A 477 9.70 -6.27 -20.72
C ILE A 477 10.85 -6.06 -19.74
N THR A 478 12.08 -5.94 -20.26
CA THR A 478 13.24 -5.54 -19.45
C THR A 478 14.12 -4.55 -20.22
N TYR A 479 14.78 -3.66 -19.49
CA TYR A 479 15.81 -2.74 -20.02
C TYR A 479 17.21 -3.33 -19.87
N ASP A 480 17.32 -4.48 -19.18
CA ASP A 480 18.56 -5.20 -18.95
C ASP A 480 18.72 -6.35 -19.96
N THR A 481 19.94 -6.85 -20.12
CA THR A 481 20.27 -8.06 -20.87
C THR A 481 20.15 -9.35 -20.05
N ARG A 482 19.40 -9.29 -18.95
CA ARG A 482 19.09 -10.41 -18.05
C ARG A 482 17.60 -10.39 -17.70
N TYR A 483 17.07 -11.58 -17.38
CA TYR A 483 15.68 -11.71 -16.95
C TYR A 483 15.51 -12.95 -16.05
N ALA A 484 15.00 -12.76 -14.85
CA ALA A 484 14.68 -13.86 -13.94
C ALA A 484 13.37 -14.55 -14.37
N ILE A 485 13.41 -15.86 -14.56
CA ILE A 485 12.24 -16.65 -14.98
C ILE A 485 11.30 -16.82 -13.79
N PRO A 486 10.05 -16.35 -13.87
CA PRO A 486 9.06 -16.55 -12.82
C PRO A 486 8.78 -18.04 -12.59
N GLU A 487 8.47 -18.40 -11.35
CA GLU A 487 8.34 -19.81 -10.90
C GLU A 487 7.42 -20.65 -11.80
N ASN A 488 6.25 -20.14 -12.13
CA ASN A 488 5.26 -20.86 -12.93
C ASN A 488 5.71 -21.17 -14.37
N TYR A 489 6.84 -20.60 -14.82
CA TYR A 489 7.37 -20.74 -16.16
C TYR A 489 8.74 -21.45 -16.20
N ARG A 490 9.19 -22.08 -15.10
CA ARG A 490 10.51 -22.70 -14.98
C ARG A 490 10.60 -24.09 -15.62
N ALA A 491 9.48 -24.79 -15.75
CA ALA A 491 9.43 -26.14 -16.32
C ALA A 491 8.40 -26.23 -17.46
N GLY A 492 8.75 -26.95 -18.52
CA GLY A 492 7.88 -27.19 -19.68
C GLY A 492 7.81 -26.03 -20.69
N TYR A 493 8.74 -25.09 -20.61
CA TYR A 493 8.82 -23.92 -21.47
C TYR A 493 10.18 -23.76 -22.14
N GLN A 494 10.18 -23.35 -23.38
CA GLN A 494 11.31 -22.77 -24.10
C GLN A 494 11.21 -21.25 -24.08
N TYR A 495 12.34 -20.55 -24.11
CA TYR A 495 12.38 -19.11 -23.96
C TYR A 495 12.83 -18.41 -25.23
N ALA A 496 12.20 -17.28 -25.53
CA ALA A 496 12.56 -16.44 -26.67
C ALA A 496 12.69 -14.99 -26.24
N ILE A 497 13.70 -14.30 -26.78
CA ILE A 497 13.98 -12.90 -26.52
C ILE A 497 13.88 -12.14 -27.83
N CYS A 498 13.14 -11.01 -27.83
CA CYS A 498 13.13 -10.08 -28.96
C CYS A 498 13.69 -8.74 -28.52
N VAL A 499 14.35 -8.04 -29.42
CA VAL A 499 14.66 -6.62 -29.22
C VAL A 499 13.36 -5.83 -29.35
N LEU A 500 13.13 -4.93 -28.41
CA LEU A 500 12.07 -3.92 -28.41
C LEU A 500 12.74 -2.54 -28.40
N ASP A 501 12.68 -1.82 -29.49
CA ASP A 501 13.32 -0.49 -29.55
C ASP A 501 12.58 0.54 -28.66
N ARG A 502 13.15 1.71 -28.54
CA ARG A 502 12.55 2.80 -27.74
C ARG A 502 11.31 3.42 -28.40
N TYR A 503 11.07 3.13 -29.69
CA TYR A 503 9.85 3.52 -30.39
C TYR A 503 8.70 2.52 -30.21
N GLY A 504 8.97 1.35 -29.61
CA GLY A 504 8.01 0.28 -29.36
C GLY A 504 7.94 -0.79 -30.43
N ASN A 505 8.86 -0.80 -31.42
CA ASN A 505 8.91 -1.85 -32.44
C ASN A 505 9.58 -3.10 -31.89
N GLU A 506 8.92 -4.24 -32.03
CA GLU A 506 9.41 -5.53 -31.59
C GLU A 506 9.96 -6.34 -32.79
N TYR A 507 11.23 -6.72 -32.71
CA TYR A 507 11.96 -7.36 -33.79
C TYR A 507 11.94 -8.90 -33.70
N THR A 508 12.86 -9.56 -34.46
CA THR A 508 12.91 -11.00 -34.58
C THR A 508 13.26 -11.68 -33.27
N ALA A 509 12.55 -12.76 -32.94
CA ALA A 509 12.79 -13.57 -31.74
C ALA A 509 14.05 -14.43 -31.92
N LYS A 510 14.82 -14.53 -30.81
CA LYS A 510 15.91 -15.50 -30.67
C LYS A 510 15.56 -16.44 -29.51
N PHE A 511 15.47 -17.71 -29.85
CA PHE A 511 15.27 -18.74 -28.83
C PHE A 511 16.56 -19.08 -28.10
N LEU A 512 16.43 -19.49 -26.84
CA LEU A 512 17.48 -20.18 -26.11
C LEU A 512 17.91 -21.42 -26.93
N GLY A 513 19.21 -21.62 -27.12
CA GLY A 513 19.76 -22.80 -27.80
C GLY A 513 19.46 -24.09 -27.05
N ALA A 514 19.75 -25.23 -27.71
CA ALA A 514 19.71 -26.52 -27.04
C ALA A 514 20.65 -26.51 -25.83
N GLN A 515 20.21 -27.07 -24.71
CA GLN A 515 21.04 -27.22 -23.52
C GLN A 515 21.94 -28.43 -23.72
N ASP A 516 23.15 -28.38 -23.13
CA ASP A 516 24.07 -29.50 -23.02
C ASP A 516 23.46 -30.62 -22.12
N ALA A 517 24.23 -31.60 -21.72
CA ALA A 517 23.80 -32.64 -20.81
C ALA A 517 23.29 -32.06 -19.47
N THR A 518 22.48 -32.82 -18.73
CA THR A 518 22.06 -32.49 -17.40
C THR A 518 23.19 -32.71 -16.40
N LEU A 519 23.43 -31.77 -15.49
CA LEU A 519 24.36 -31.93 -14.38
C LEU A 519 23.87 -33.00 -13.38
N ASP A 520 24.79 -33.59 -12.66
CA ASP A 520 24.44 -34.48 -11.57
C ASP A 520 23.69 -33.72 -10.45
N ALA A 521 22.78 -34.44 -9.77
CA ALA A 521 22.03 -33.86 -8.66
C ALA A 521 22.95 -33.63 -7.44
N PRO A 522 22.91 -32.46 -6.79
CA PRO A 522 23.62 -32.22 -5.54
C PRO A 522 23.19 -33.19 -4.45
N VAL A 523 24.15 -33.71 -3.68
CA VAL A 523 23.86 -34.51 -2.49
C VAL A 523 23.86 -33.57 -1.28
N LEU A 524 22.70 -33.43 -0.66
CA LEU A 524 22.52 -32.57 0.51
C LEU A 524 23.23 -33.16 1.74
N ILE A 525 23.82 -32.30 2.58
CA ILE A 525 24.51 -32.69 3.82
C ILE A 525 23.68 -32.21 5.02
N SER A 526 23.51 -30.90 5.19
CA SER A 526 22.82 -30.29 6.33
C SER A 526 21.90 -29.14 5.85
N PRO A 527 20.72 -28.97 6.47
CA PRO A 527 20.08 -29.78 7.50
C PRO A 527 19.74 -31.21 7.04
N GLU A 528 19.70 -32.15 7.95
CA GLU A 528 19.21 -33.53 7.68
C GLU A 528 17.69 -33.54 7.49
N GLU A 529 17.16 -34.61 6.92
CA GLU A 529 15.71 -34.77 6.73
C GLU A 529 14.94 -34.67 8.06
N GLY A 530 14.00 -33.74 8.11
CA GLY A 530 13.14 -33.49 9.26
C GLY A 530 13.82 -32.80 10.45
N ALA A 531 15.04 -32.30 10.28
CA ALA A 531 15.79 -31.66 11.36
C ALA A 531 15.07 -30.42 11.91
N LYS A 532 15.10 -30.28 13.24
CA LYS A 532 14.85 -29.00 13.90
C LYS A 532 16.19 -28.29 14.08
N VAL A 533 16.31 -27.07 13.60
CA VAL A 533 17.59 -26.36 13.58
C VAL A 533 17.41 -24.97 14.19
N SER A 534 18.30 -24.61 15.12
CA SER A 534 18.32 -23.26 15.70
C SER A 534 19.07 -22.29 14.77
N ASP A 535 18.51 -21.12 14.53
CA ASP A 535 19.13 -20.08 13.72
C ASP A 535 20.21 -19.31 14.55
N PRO A 536 21.39 -19.01 13.99
CA PRO A 536 21.82 -19.23 12.61
C PRO A 536 22.34 -20.67 12.37
N PHE A 537 21.96 -21.25 11.23
CA PHE A 537 22.48 -22.53 10.75
C PHE A 537 22.92 -22.42 9.29
N THR A 538 23.50 -23.47 8.74
CA THR A 538 24.04 -23.46 7.37
C THR A 538 23.48 -24.62 6.58
N PHE A 539 22.92 -24.32 5.41
CA PHE A 539 22.65 -25.31 4.37
C PHE A 539 23.97 -25.76 3.74
N THR A 540 24.21 -27.03 3.60
CA THR A 540 25.45 -27.59 3.02
C THR A 540 25.15 -28.75 2.09
N TRP A 541 25.96 -28.91 1.02
CA TRP A 541 25.86 -29.98 0.05
C TRP A 541 27.22 -30.30 -0.58
N HIS A 542 27.30 -31.43 -1.25
CA HIS A 542 28.49 -31.78 -1.97
C HIS A 542 28.59 -31.08 -3.32
N SER A 543 29.81 -30.69 -3.70
CA SER A 543 30.07 -30.09 -5.01
C SER A 543 29.73 -31.05 -6.15
N VAL A 544 29.18 -30.49 -7.24
CA VAL A 544 28.86 -31.24 -8.46
C VAL A 544 29.88 -30.91 -9.54
N LYS A 545 30.42 -31.92 -10.18
CA LYS A 545 31.41 -31.73 -11.25
C LYS A 545 30.78 -30.99 -12.43
N GLY A 546 31.39 -29.89 -12.83
CA GLY A 546 30.93 -29.06 -13.93
C GLY A 546 29.96 -27.95 -13.51
N ALA A 547 29.41 -27.94 -12.30
CA ALA A 547 28.62 -26.82 -11.80
C ALA A 547 29.49 -25.58 -11.61
N SER A 548 29.00 -24.46 -12.07
CA SER A 548 29.62 -23.12 -11.87
C SER A 548 28.89 -22.31 -10.79
N GLN A 549 27.68 -22.72 -10.43
CA GLN A 549 26.80 -22.04 -9.47
C GLN A 549 25.79 -23.06 -8.90
N TYR A 550 25.27 -22.73 -7.73
CA TYR A 550 24.16 -23.44 -7.09
C TYR A 550 23.01 -22.48 -6.80
N THR A 551 21.80 -23.03 -6.84
CA THR A 551 20.60 -22.31 -6.38
C THR A 551 19.94 -23.09 -5.27
N VAL A 552 19.85 -22.50 -4.08
CA VAL A 552 19.13 -23.07 -2.94
C VAL A 552 17.70 -22.55 -2.98
N GLU A 553 16.73 -23.45 -2.89
CA GLU A 553 15.32 -23.13 -2.77
C GLU A 553 14.75 -23.58 -1.45
N ILE A 554 13.90 -22.74 -0.85
CA ILE A 554 13.08 -23.06 0.31
C ILE A 554 11.61 -22.95 -0.11
N ALA A 555 10.81 -23.95 0.22
CA ALA A 555 9.39 -24.00 -0.11
C ALA A 555 8.54 -24.36 1.13
N SER A 556 7.28 -23.99 1.09
CA SER A 556 6.30 -24.37 2.11
C SER A 556 5.71 -25.77 1.88
N ASP A 557 5.94 -26.37 0.71
CA ASP A 557 5.47 -27.71 0.35
C ASP A 557 6.56 -28.59 -0.27
N ALA A 558 6.42 -29.91 -0.13
CA ALA A 558 7.41 -30.90 -0.58
C ALA A 558 7.56 -30.97 -2.12
N ASP A 559 6.55 -30.55 -2.85
CA ASP A 559 6.52 -30.57 -4.32
C ASP A 559 7.11 -29.28 -4.92
N PHE A 560 7.51 -28.32 -4.08
CA PHE A 560 8.02 -27.01 -4.49
C PHE A 560 7.06 -26.26 -5.42
N LYS A 561 5.76 -26.33 -5.16
CA LYS A 561 4.75 -25.54 -5.84
C LYS A 561 4.71 -24.09 -5.32
N HIS A 562 5.17 -23.89 -4.09
CA HIS A 562 5.23 -22.58 -3.42
C HIS A 562 6.63 -22.37 -2.85
N VAL A 563 7.59 -22.05 -3.72
CA VAL A 563 8.94 -21.64 -3.33
C VAL A 563 8.84 -20.26 -2.69
N THR A 564 9.26 -20.15 -1.45
CA THR A 564 9.21 -18.92 -0.67
C THR A 564 10.50 -18.11 -0.77
N HIS A 565 11.64 -18.79 -0.91
CA HIS A 565 12.95 -18.16 -0.98
C HIS A 565 13.85 -18.88 -1.98
N THR A 566 14.71 -18.10 -2.63
CA THR A 566 15.71 -18.59 -3.58
C THR A 566 17.01 -17.81 -3.38
N LEU A 567 18.13 -18.52 -3.28
CA LEU A 567 19.47 -17.95 -3.17
C LEU A 567 20.41 -18.59 -4.18
N ALA A 568 21.07 -17.77 -5.00
CA ALA A 568 22.15 -18.19 -5.87
C ALA A 568 23.51 -18.01 -5.17
N THR A 569 24.38 -19.03 -5.24
CA THR A 569 25.72 -19.01 -4.66
C THR A 569 26.70 -19.81 -5.51
N ALA A 570 27.98 -19.42 -5.53
CA ALA A 570 29.04 -20.22 -6.12
C ALA A 570 29.60 -21.25 -5.12
N ASP A 571 29.31 -21.09 -3.84
CA ASP A 571 29.76 -21.97 -2.75
C ASP A 571 28.85 -23.18 -2.61
N THR A 572 29.31 -24.19 -1.91
CA THR A 572 28.50 -25.37 -1.52
C THR A 572 27.85 -25.22 -0.16
N THR A 573 27.67 -23.97 0.27
CA THR A 573 27.06 -23.60 1.54
C THR A 573 26.20 -22.35 1.39
N ALA A 574 25.15 -22.24 2.18
CA ALA A 574 24.33 -21.04 2.30
C ALA A 574 23.92 -20.83 3.76
N ALA A 575 24.13 -19.64 4.29
CA ALA A 575 23.73 -19.31 5.66
C ALA A 575 22.21 -19.10 5.75
N SER A 576 21.58 -19.54 6.82
CA SER A 576 20.15 -19.31 7.10
C SER A 576 19.80 -17.82 7.13
N THR A 577 20.72 -16.96 7.56
CA THR A 577 20.59 -15.51 7.59
C THR A 577 20.44 -14.85 6.21
N SER A 578 20.75 -15.58 5.13
CA SER A 578 20.51 -15.13 3.75
C SER A 578 19.05 -15.29 3.29
N PHE A 579 18.18 -15.87 4.14
CA PHE A 579 16.78 -16.13 3.83
C PHE A 579 15.88 -15.41 4.84
N GLU A 580 15.75 -14.09 4.70
CA GLU A 580 14.86 -13.31 5.56
C GLU A 580 13.39 -13.72 5.38
N GLY A 581 12.66 -13.82 6.51
CA GLY A 581 11.22 -14.11 6.50
C GLY A 581 10.84 -15.58 6.43
N VAL A 582 11.79 -16.52 6.45
CA VAL A 582 11.46 -17.95 6.67
C VAL A 582 10.85 -18.10 8.06
N SER A 583 9.60 -18.59 8.14
CA SER A 583 8.84 -18.67 9.38
C SER A 583 9.45 -19.64 10.38
N SER A 584 9.65 -19.19 11.63
CA SER A 584 10.10 -20.03 12.73
C SER A 584 9.01 -21.03 13.14
N ASP A 585 9.43 -22.20 13.60
CA ASP A 585 8.57 -23.31 14.11
C ASP A 585 7.55 -23.83 13.09
N VAL A 586 7.77 -23.54 11.82
CA VAL A 586 6.98 -24.04 10.69
C VAL A 586 7.85 -24.98 9.86
N LYS A 587 7.28 -26.09 9.42
CA LYS A 587 7.96 -27.05 8.56
C LYS A 587 8.14 -26.46 7.17
N HIS A 588 9.39 -26.39 6.70
CA HIS A 588 9.80 -26.00 5.37
C HIS A 588 10.50 -27.15 4.66
N TYR A 589 10.66 -27.01 3.35
CA TYR A 589 11.41 -27.92 2.50
C TYR A 589 12.49 -27.16 1.76
N TRP A 590 13.65 -27.78 1.57
CA TRP A 590 14.74 -27.19 0.82
C TRP A 590 15.34 -28.17 -0.17
N ARG A 591 15.85 -27.64 -1.25
CA ARG A 591 16.60 -28.37 -2.27
C ARG A 591 17.66 -27.46 -2.90
N VAL A 592 18.59 -28.07 -3.63
CA VAL A 592 19.68 -27.38 -4.32
C VAL A 592 19.71 -27.80 -5.77
N HIS A 593 19.85 -26.81 -6.64
CA HIS A 593 20.13 -26.99 -8.05
C HIS A 593 21.62 -26.76 -8.30
N ALA A 594 22.29 -27.68 -8.99
CA ALA A 594 23.60 -27.47 -9.59
C ALA A 594 23.41 -26.86 -10.97
N CYS A 595 24.05 -25.73 -11.26
CA CYS A 595 23.82 -24.97 -12.47
C CYS A 595 25.14 -24.69 -13.20
N ALA A 596 25.07 -24.70 -14.53
CA ALA A 596 26.17 -24.25 -15.39
C ALA A 596 25.62 -23.68 -16.69
N LEU A 597 26.42 -22.89 -17.39
CA LEU A 597 26.05 -22.27 -18.64
C LEU A 597 25.66 -23.33 -19.68
N ASN A 598 24.47 -23.25 -20.23
CA ASN A 598 23.90 -24.13 -21.25
C ASN A 598 23.72 -25.60 -20.84
N PHE A 599 23.79 -25.93 -19.54
CA PHE A 599 23.42 -27.24 -19.01
C PHE A 599 22.00 -27.18 -18.42
N ASN A 600 21.31 -28.32 -18.45
CA ASN A 600 20.15 -28.52 -17.62
C ASN A 600 20.59 -28.69 -16.16
N ASP A 601 19.82 -28.13 -15.24
CA ASP A 601 20.14 -28.18 -13.83
C ASP A 601 20.07 -29.61 -13.27
N GLY A 602 21.07 -29.99 -12.47
CA GLY A 602 21.00 -31.16 -11.60
C GLY A 602 20.27 -30.79 -10.30
N VAL A 603 19.13 -31.42 -10.00
CA VAL A 603 18.28 -31.05 -8.88
C VAL A 603 18.34 -32.09 -7.78
N SER A 604 18.67 -31.70 -6.56
CA SER A 604 18.68 -32.61 -5.40
C SER A 604 17.29 -33.14 -5.04
N ALA A 605 17.24 -34.27 -4.31
CA ALA A 605 16.04 -34.60 -3.55
C ALA A 605 15.75 -33.49 -2.53
N ALA A 606 14.46 -33.25 -2.29
CA ALA A 606 14.03 -32.32 -1.25
C ALA A 606 14.28 -32.89 0.14
N ARG A 607 14.59 -32.02 1.12
CA ARG A 607 14.60 -32.34 2.55
C ARG A 607 13.71 -31.40 3.33
N ALA A 608 13.03 -31.92 4.32
CA ALA A 608 12.29 -31.14 5.28
C ALA A 608 13.19 -30.60 6.39
N PHE A 609 12.87 -29.40 6.92
CA PHE A 609 13.48 -28.87 8.14
C PHE A 609 12.49 -27.93 8.83
N THR A 610 12.74 -27.67 10.14
CA THR A 610 11.96 -26.73 10.93
C THR A 610 12.93 -25.79 11.62
N PRO A 611 13.06 -24.54 11.14
CA PRO A 611 13.91 -23.58 11.80
C PRO A 611 13.27 -23.11 13.10
N HIS A 612 14.09 -22.88 14.12
CA HIS A 612 13.70 -22.23 15.34
C HIS A 612 14.51 -20.96 15.50
N ARG A 613 13.84 -19.83 15.68
CA ARG A 613 14.45 -18.52 15.92
C ARG A 613 13.91 -17.96 17.21
N LEU A 614 14.79 -17.46 18.03
CA LEU A 614 14.39 -16.66 19.15
C LEU A 614 14.02 -15.25 18.65
N GLU A 615 12.73 -15.00 18.51
CA GLU A 615 12.23 -13.73 17.94
C GLU A 615 11.12 -13.12 18.79
N VAL A 616 11.15 -11.80 18.94
CA VAL A 616 10.01 -11.04 19.44
C VAL A 616 8.95 -10.98 18.34
N THR A 617 7.76 -11.51 18.62
CA THR A 617 6.65 -11.54 17.65
C THR A 617 5.66 -10.41 17.85
N TYR A 618 5.67 -9.77 19.05
CA TYR A 618 4.95 -8.54 19.32
C TYR A 618 5.68 -7.73 20.40
N PRO A 619 5.89 -6.43 20.19
CA PRO A 619 5.62 -5.66 18.97
C PRO A 619 6.49 -6.13 17.79
N THR A 620 6.04 -5.85 16.57
CA THR A 620 6.86 -6.08 15.36
C THR A 620 7.84 -4.91 15.15
N ASN A 621 8.91 -5.15 14.40
CA ASN A 621 9.92 -4.11 14.16
C ASN A 621 9.32 -2.87 13.49
N LEU A 622 9.68 -1.69 13.99
CA LEU A 622 9.17 -0.37 13.57
C LEU A 622 7.65 -0.17 13.80
N MET A 623 7.02 -1.01 14.62
CA MET A 623 5.61 -0.89 14.93
C MET A 623 5.31 0.43 15.63
N GLN A 624 4.28 1.13 15.17
CA GLN A 624 3.75 2.35 15.78
C GLN A 624 2.53 2.03 16.64
N ASP A 625 2.15 2.97 17.50
CA ASP A 625 0.95 2.90 18.33
C ASP A 625 0.89 1.67 19.26
N VAL A 626 2.04 1.19 19.72
CA VAL A 626 2.12 0.13 20.73
C VAL A 626 1.58 0.65 22.06
N PRO A 627 0.71 -0.08 22.77
CA PRO A 627 0.20 0.35 24.08
C PRO A 627 1.33 0.66 25.07
N ASN A 628 1.13 1.62 25.98
CA ASN A 628 2.10 1.95 27.02
C ASN A 628 2.36 0.83 28.04
N ALA A 629 1.50 -0.17 28.09
CA ALA A 629 1.68 -1.40 28.86
C ALA A 629 1.44 -2.61 27.95
N PRO A 630 2.33 -2.88 27.00
CA PRO A 630 2.17 -3.98 26.07
C PRO A 630 2.42 -5.32 26.75
N THR A 631 1.86 -6.36 26.19
CA THR A 631 2.34 -7.72 26.47
C THR A 631 3.32 -8.09 25.36
N ILE A 632 4.59 -8.22 25.68
CA ILE A 632 5.62 -8.67 24.73
C ILE A 632 5.39 -10.15 24.48
N LEU A 633 5.40 -10.55 23.21
CA LEU A 633 5.24 -11.94 22.76
C LEU A 633 6.48 -12.36 21.97
N TRP A 634 6.81 -13.65 22.03
CA TRP A 634 7.93 -14.21 21.28
C TRP A 634 7.66 -15.62 20.76
N THR A 635 8.57 -16.15 19.97
CA THR A 635 8.53 -17.51 19.43
C THR A 635 8.46 -18.55 20.56
N ASN A 636 7.85 -19.69 20.27
CA ASN A 636 7.65 -20.74 21.26
C ASN A 636 9.00 -21.31 21.75
N THR A 637 9.32 -21.10 23.02
CA THR A 637 10.50 -21.61 23.71
C THR A 637 10.16 -22.76 24.69
N GLY A 638 8.96 -23.33 24.58
CA GLY A 638 8.47 -24.36 25.53
C GLY A 638 8.25 -23.75 26.91
N THR A 639 8.83 -24.35 27.93
CA THR A 639 8.81 -23.90 29.32
C THR A 639 10.14 -23.30 29.78
N ASP A 640 11.05 -23.02 28.86
CA ASP A 640 12.33 -22.41 29.20
C ASP A 640 12.16 -20.95 29.59
N GLU A 641 12.97 -20.51 30.56
CA GLU A 641 12.94 -19.16 31.09
C GLU A 641 13.60 -18.20 30.11
N VAL A 642 12.81 -17.26 29.58
CA VAL A 642 13.26 -16.21 28.67
C VAL A 642 13.34 -14.88 29.42
N ARG A 643 14.47 -14.21 29.30
CA ARG A 643 14.64 -12.82 29.77
C ARG A 643 14.21 -11.87 28.69
N VAL A 644 13.39 -10.91 29.05
CA VAL A 644 12.94 -9.81 28.17
C VAL A 644 13.53 -8.49 28.70
N GLU A 645 14.15 -7.73 27.82
CA GLU A 645 14.69 -6.40 28.15
C GLU A 645 14.11 -5.37 27.18
N ILE A 646 13.68 -4.20 27.71
CA ILE A 646 13.27 -3.04 26.92
C ILE A 646 14.18 -1.87 27.29
N SER A 647 14.71 -1.19 26.31
CA SER A 647 15.63 -0.06 26.47
C SER A 647 15.16 1.17 25.69
N ALA A 648 15.55 2.34 26.16
CA ALA A 648 15.45 3.60 25.41
C ALA A 648 16.63 3.84 24.46
N ASP A 649 17.55 2.88 24.38
CA ASP A 649 18.75 2.92 23.53
C ASP A 649 18.87 1.61 22.75
N GLU A 650 19.14 1.70 21.44
CA GLU A 650 19.21 0.57 20.51
C GLU A 650 20.26 -0.49 20.92
N ASN A 651 21.36 -0.05 21.49
CA ASN A 651 22.48 -0.90 21.90
C ASN A 651 22.35 -1.36 23.36
N PHE A 652 21.27 -1.04 24.04
CA PHE A 652 21.05 -1.35 25.47
C PHE A 652 22.17 -0.85 26.38
N ALA A 653 22.65 0.38 26.13
CA ALA A 653 23.69 1.01 26.93
C ALA A 653 23.33 1.03 28.42
N ASP A 654 24.36 1.01 29.28
CA ASP A 654 24.20 0.99 30.74
C ASP A 654 23.26 2.12 31.23
N GLY A 655 22.28 1.74 32.04
CA GLY A 655 21.29 2.64 32.60
C GLY A 655 20.17 3.09 31.63
N LYS A 656 20.11 2.53 30.42
CA LYS A 656 19.05 2.81 29.44
C LYS A 656 17.97 1.74 29.38
N THR A 657 18.20 0.57 29.97
CA THR A 657 17.16 -0.45 30.11
C THR A 657 16.08 0.03 31.08
N VAL A 658 14.86 0.16 30.57
CA VAL A 658 13.69 0.64 31.31
C VAL A 658 12.86 -0.49 31.90
N PHE A 659 12.96 -1.70 31.31
CA PHE A 659 12.29 -2.89 31.78
C PHE A 659 13.19 -4.11 31.62
N SER A 660 13.21 -4.99 32.63
CA SER A 660 13.80 -6.33 32.56
C SER A 660 12.91 -7.28 33.36
N GLY A 661 12.56 -8.40 32.75
CA GLY A 661 11.73 -9.43 33.37
C GLY A 661 11.99 -10.80 32.75
N VAL A 662 11.52 -11.86 33.42
CA VAL A 662 11.65 -13.23 32.94
C VAL A 662 10.28 -13.92 32.91
N SER A 663 10.08 -14.82 31.97
CA SER A 663 8.85 -15.61 31.87
C SER A 663 9.10 -16.92 31.14
N THR A 664 8.28 -17.92 31.49
CA THR A 664 8.24 -19.26 30.85
C THR A 664 6.99 -19.45 29.98
N GLU A 665 6.19 -18.36 29.75
CA GLU A 665 4.90 -18.44 29.06
C GLU A 665 4.91 -17.90 27.61
N ASN A 666 6.10 -17.67 27.03
CA ASN A 666 6.26 -17.01 25.72
C ASN A 666 5.58 -15.62 25.62
N LYS A 667 5.35 -15.01 26.77
CA LYS A 667 4.80 -13.66 26.90
C LYS A 667 5.17 -13.05 28.24
N ILE A 668 5.26 -11.71 28.26
CA ILE A 668 5.41 -10.95 29.50
C ILE A 668 4.65 -9.63 29.39
N ALA A 669 3.88 -9.28 30.41
CA ALA A 669 3.21 -7.99 30.47
C ALA A 669 4.16 -6.93 31.06
N VAL A 670 4.35 -5.83 30.31
CA VAL A 670 5.12 -4.68 30.79
C VAL A 670 4.25 -3.87 31.73
N PRO A 671 4.71 -3.58 32.99
CA PRO A 671 3.94 -2.77 33.93
C PRO A 671 3.76 -1.33 33.41
N LEU A 672 2.71 -0.66 33.88
CA LEU A 672 2.54 0.79 33.65
C LEU A 672 3.65 1.64 34.26
N TYR A 673 3.77 2.86 33.75
CA TYR A 673 4.80 3.84 34.08
C TYR A 673 6.24 3.47 33.67
N ILE A 674 6.40 2.34 32.97
CA ILE A 674 7.69 1.94 32.40
C ILE A 674 7.86 2.60 31.03
N LEU A 675 6.82 2.53 30.18
CA LEU A 675 6.84 3.09 28.84
C LEU A 675 5.94 4.32 28.77
N HIS A 676 6.47 5.41 28.22
CA HIS A 676 5.76 6.68 28.06
C HIS A 676 5.17 6.80 26.64
N SER A 677 4.10 7.59 26.51
CA SER A 677 3.42 7.83 25.23
C SER A 677 4.36 8.48 24.20
N GLY A 678 4.19 8.10 22.92
CA GLY A 678 4.92 8.68 21.81
C GLY A 678 6.43 8.51 21.88
N THR A 679 6.90 7.51 22.60
CA THR A 679 8.33 7.29 22.86
C THR A 679 8.82 6.05 22.15
N ARG A 680 9.99 6.14 21.53
CA ARG A 680 10.68 5.03 20.88
C ARG A 680 11.39 4.16 21.91
N TYR A 681 11.22 2.85 21.76
CA TYR A 681 11.86 1.83 22.58
C TYR A 681 12.37 0.69 21.73
N TYR A 682 13.27 -0.09 22.31
CA TYR A 682 13.90 -1.25 21.73
C TYR A 682 13.68 -2.44 22.65
N VAL A 683 13.26 -3.57 22.12
CA VAL A 683 13.06 -4.81 22.88
C VAL A 683 13.92 -5.92 22.31
N ARG A 684 14.52 -6.71 23.20
CA ARG A 684 15.19 -7.96 22.89
C ARG A 684 14.84 -9.02 23.93
N ILE A 685 15.02 -10.26 23.57
CA ILE A 685 14.84 -11.39 24.47
C ILE A 685 16.09 -12.27 24.47
N THR A 686 16.33 -12.96 25.56
CA THR A 686 17.51 -13.82 25.76
C THR A 686 17.08 -15.15 26.33
N LEU A 687 17.53 -16.25 25.72
CA LEU A 687 17.37 -17.62 26.18
C LEU A 687 18.74 -18.28 26.30
N GLY A 688 19.22 -18.49 27.51
CA GLY A 688 20.59 -18.91 27.74
C GLY A 688 21.59 -17.90 27.17
N ASP A 689 22.42 -18.34 26.21
CA ASP A 689 23.39 -17.49 25.49
C ASP A 689 22.84 -16.89 24.19
N GLU A 690 21.65 -17.32 23.74
CA GLU A 690 21.02 -16.83 22.53
C GLU A 690 20.27 -15.50 22.80
N VAL A 691 20.54 -14.49 21.98
CA VAL A 691 19.89 -13.17 22.04
C VAL A 691 19.17 -12.92 20.73
N SER A 692 17.90 -12.56 20.79
CA SER A 692 17.11 -12.19 19.60
C SER A 692 17.65 -10.95 18.91
N LYS A 693 17.23 -10.73 17.66
CA LYS A 693 17.35 -9.40 17.04
C LYS A 693 16.59 -8.38 17.88
N THR A 694 17.14 -7.17 17.97
CA THR A 694 16.48 -6.03 18.59
C THR A 694 15.30 -5.59 17.71
N VAL A 695 14.15 -5.38 18.35
CA VAL A 695 12.93 -4.87 17.72
C VAL A 695 12.69 -3.45 18.19
N GLU A 696 12.64 -2.51 17.26
CA GLU A 696 12.26 -1.11 17.51
C GLU A 696 10.74 -0.96 17.47
N PHE A 697 10.19 -0.17 18.39
CA PHE A 697 8.78 0.20 18.37
C PHE A 697 8.54 1.57 18.96
N THR A 698 7.41 2.20 18.64
CA THR A 698 6.99 3.48 19.22
C THR A 698 5.67 3.29 19.94
N THR A 699 5.60 3.79 21.17
CA THR A 699 4.36 3.74 21.95
C THR A 699 3.31 4.72 21.39
N VAL A 700 2.03 4.40 21.65
CA VAL A 700 0.90 5.18 21.16
C VAL A 700 1.02 6.66 21.54
N TYR A 701 0.66 7.49 20.57
CA TYR A 701 0.67 8.95 20.68
C TYR A 701 -0.76 9.44 20.86
N GLY A 702 -1.02 10.31 21.84
CA GLY A 702 -2.28 11.01 21.90
C GLY A 702 -3.03 10.91 23.22
N GLU A 703 -4.23 11.47 23.18
CA GLU A 703 -5.13 11.55 24.33
C GLU A 703 -5.80 10.19 24.59
N SER A 704 -5.87 9.81 25.86
CA SER A 704 -6.72 8.69 26.29
C SER A 704 -8.18 9.13 26.35
N VAL A 705 -9.09 8.17 26.31
CA VAL A 705 -10.53 8.39 26.53
C VAL A 705 -10.95 7.81 27.89
N ALA A 706 -12.11 8.22 28.39
CA ALA A 706 -12.67 7.65 29.61
C ALA A 706 -12.92 6.14 29.41
N PRO A 707 -12.54 5.27 30.39
CA PRO A 707 -12.65 3.83 30.21
C PRO A 707 -14.13 3.40 30.12
N LYS A 708 -14.38 2.32 29.37
CA LYS A 708 -15.68 1.67 29.31
C LYS A 708 -15.77 0.62 30.41
N TYR A 709 -17.01 0.38 30.87
CA TYR A 709 -17.26 -0.64 31.88
C TYR A 709 -17.45 -2.01 31.25
N VAL A 710 -16.78 -3.00 31.82
CA VAL A 710 -17.08 -4.42 31.65
C VAL A 710 -18.07 -4.84 32.75
N THR A 711 -17.79 -4.45 34.01
CA THR A 711 -18.69 -4.64 35.15
C THR A 711 -18.84 -3.31 35.91
N PRO A 712 -20.05 -2.76 36.03
CA PRO A 712 -21.36 -3.24 35.56
C PRO A 712 -21.55 -3.12 34.04
N ALA A 713 -22.04 -4.19 33.40
CA ALA A 713 -22.27 -4.22 31.94
C ALA A 713 -23.39 -3.28 31.48
N SER A 714 -24.33 -2.98 32.35
CA SER A 714 -25.46 -2.06 32.09
C SER A 714 -25.78 -1.21 33.33
N ASP A 715 -26.47 -0.11 33.12
CA ASP A 715 -26.99 0.72 34.21
C ASP A 715 -28.08 -0.08 34.98
N GLY A 716 -28.02 -0.02 36.32
CA GLY A 716 -28.92 -0.75 37.20
C GLY A 716 -28.64 -2.26 37.34
N ALA A 717 -27.50 -2.76 36.84
CA ALA A 717 -27.13 -4.17 36.96
C ALA A 717 -27.06 -4.60 38.44
N THR A 718 -27.47 -5.83 38.76
CA THR A 718 -27.28 -6.42 40.09
C THR A 718 -25.88 -7.06 40.16
N LEU A 719 -25.04 -6.61 41.06
CA LEU A 719 -23.72 -7.14 41.31
C LEU A 719 -23.61 -7.73 42.71
N ASN A 720 -22.96 -8.88 42.85
CA ASN A 720 -22.79 -9.56 44.12
C ASN A 720 -21.48 -9.22 44.85
N SER A 721 -21.38 -9.59 46.13
CA SER A 721 -20.23 -9.30 46.95
C SER A 721 -18.88 -9.85 46.45
N ASN A 722 -18.86 -10.90 45.62
CA ASN A 722 -17.66 -11.52 45.11
C ASN A 722 -17.16 -10.86 43.82
N GLN A 723 -17.97 -10.00 43.20
CA GLN A 723 -17.62 -9.30 41.98
C GLN A 723 -16.75 -8.06 42.25
N ARG A 724 -16.09 -7.60 41.21
CA ARG A 724 -15.26 -6.38 41.21
C ARG A 724 -15.80 -5.43 40.14
N ILE A 725 -15.47 -4.16 40.23
CA ILE A 725 -15.64 -3.24 39.09
C ILE A 725 -14.57 -3.52 38.07
N GLU A 726 -14.99 -3.77 36.84
CA GLU A 726 -14.09 -4.08 35.72
C GLU A 726 -14.24 -3.05 34.62
N LEU A 727 -13.12 -2.66 34.04
CA LEU A 727 -13.01 -1.66 32.98
C LEU A 727 -12.25 -2.25 31.79
N GLU A 728 -12.56 -1.77 30.60
CA GLU A 728 -11.73 -2.01 29.41
C GLU A 728 -10.40 -1.21 29.55
N ARG A 729 -9.29 -1.85 29.21
CA ARG A 729 -7.98 -1.19 29.15
C ARG A 729 -8.00 -0.11 28.07
N GLN A 730 -7.34 1.01 28.35
CA GLN A 730 -7.23 2.12 27.43
C GLN A 730 -5.81 2.20 26.85
N VAL A 731 -5.70 2.32 25.51
CA VAL A 731 -4.44 2.17 24.78
C VAL A 731 -3.37 3.17 25.22
N ALA A 732 -3.74 4.43 25.41
CA ALA A 732 -2.82 5.52 25.78
C ALA A 732 -2.86 5.87 27.28
N ALA A 733 -3.60 5.14 28.13
CA ALA A 733 -3.74 5.48 29.54
C ALA A 733 -2.55 5.00 30.38
N GLU A 734 -2.11 5.84 31.30
CA GLU A 734 -1.19 5.47 32.37
C GLU A 734 -1.94 4.76 33.50
N ASN A 735 -3.11 5.29 33.86
CA ASN A 735 -3.98 4.74 34.89
C ASN A 735 -5.45 4.87 34.52
N MET A 736 -6.26 4.07 35.17
CA MET A 736 -7.71 4.24 35.27
C MET A 736 -8.11 4.55 36.71
N ILE A 737 -8.96 5.53 36.88
CA ILE A 737 -9.42 5.98 38.20
C ILE A 737 -10.90 5.60 38.30
N VAL A 738 -11.23 4.81 39.33
CA VAL A 738 -12.60 4.37 39.65
C VAL A 738 -13.06 5.04 40.91
N GLU A 739 -14.27 5.55 40.89
CA GLU A 739 -14.95 6.08 42.08
C GLU A 739 -16.33 5.42 42.25
N ILE A 740 -16.68 5.01 43.48
CA ILE A 740 -17.98 4.49 43.81
C ILE A 740 -18.59 5.36 44.91
N SER A 741 -19.86 5.72 44.75
CA SER A 741 -20.62 6.57 45.69
C SER A 741 -22.04 5.97 45.93
N SER A 742 -22.63 6.30 47.12
CA SER A 742 -24.02 6.04 47.39
C SER A 742 -24.98 7.08 46.76
N SER A 743 -24.48 8.06 46.05
CA SER A 743 -25.22 9.13 45.38
C SER A 743 -24.71 9.37 43.95
N ALA A 744 -25.62 9.54 43.00
CA ALA A 744 -25.29 9.85 41.60
C ALA A 744 -24.57 11.21 41.45
N THR A 745 -24.80 12.16 42.36
CA THR A 745 -24.38 13.55 42.22
C THR A 745 -23.34 13.99 43.27
N SER A 746 -23.16 13.19 44.34
CA SER A 746 -22.21 13.51 45.41
C SER A 746 -20.98 12.61 45.39
N TRP A 747 -19.85 13.20 45.02
CA TRP A 747 -18.56 12.50 44.81
C TRP A 747 -17.47 13.06 45.73
N GLY A 748 -17.82 13.49 46.94
CA GLY A 748 -16.90 14.09 47.92
C GLY A 748 -16.00 13.05 48.59
N ARG A 749 -15.47 13.41 49.79
CA ARG A 749 -14.52 12.57 50.54
C ARG A 749 -15.10 11.24 51.04
N ALA A 750 -16.40 11.09 51.04
CA ALA A 750 -17.11 9.91 51.49
C ALA A 750 -17.44 8.96 50.30
N ARG A 751 -16.44 8.55 49.55
CA ARG A 751 -16.55 7.62 48.43
C ARG A 751 -15.45 6.58 48.49
N PHE A 752 -15.68 5.44 47.84
CA PHE A 752 -14.57 4.57 47.44
C PHE A 752 -13.81 5.21 46.30
N PHE A 753 -12.49 5.11 46.32
CA PHE A 753 -11.59 5.65 45.30
C PHE A 753 -10.42 4.71 45.13
N GLU A 754 -10.16 4.33 43.88
CA GLU A 754 -8.98 3.52 43.52
C GLU A 754 -8.37 4.04 42.23
N THR A 755 -7.04 4.15 42.20
CA THR A 755 -6.24 4.37 40.99
C THR A 755 -5.71 3.03 40.54
N MET A 756 -6.34 2.44 39.52
CA MET A 756 -5.93 1.19 38.92
C MET A 756 -4.88 1.46 37.84
N LYS A 757 -3.83 0.70 37.83
CA LYS A 757 -2.90 0.72 36.67
C LYS A 757 -3.59 0.18 35.43
N ASN A 758 -3.25 0.70 34.22
CA ASN A 758 -3.95 0.31 32.99
C ASN A 758 -3.85 -1.19 32.63
N TYR A 759 -2.85 -1.92 33.14
CA TYR A 759 -2.79 -3.38 32.98
C TYR A 759 -3.74 -4.13 33.90
N GLN A 760 -4.27 -3.47 34.96
CA GLN A 760 -5.33 -3.99 35.82
C GLN A 760 -6.67 -3.62 35.20
N ASN A 761 -7.51 -4.60 34.98
CA ASN A 761 -8.84 -4.37 34.43
C ASN A 761 -9.95 -4.45 35.48
N ALA A 762 -9.61 -4.74 36.72
CA ALA A 762 -10.56 -4.85 37.85
C ALA A 762 -10.01 -4.21 39.12
N THR A 763 -10.94 -3.72 39.99
CA THR A 763 -10.58 -3.18 41.31
C THR A 763 -9.88 -4.23 42.13
N THR A 764 -8.97 -3.79 43.03
CA THR A 764 -8.22 -4.67 43.94
C THR A 764 -9.16 -5.36 44.90
N LEU A 765 -10.13 -4.63 45.44
CA LEU A 765 -11.15 -5.16 46.38
C LEU A 765 -12.39 -5.66 45.62
N THR A 766 -13.01 -6.71 46.14
CA THR A 766 -14.35 -7.12 45.74
C THR A 766 -15.40 -6.13 46.32
N LEU A 767 -16.59 -6.15 45.73
CA LEU A 767 -17.69 -5.29 46.23
C LEU A 767 -18.05 -5.55 47.71
N GLY A 768 -17.81 -6.77 48.22
CA GLY A 768 -18.03 -7.14 49.62
C GLY A 768 -16.97 -6.57 50.57
N GLU A 769 -15.81 -6.18 50.09
CA GLU A 769 -14.68 -5.70 50.86
C GLU A 769 -14.58 -4.17 50.88
N LEU A 770 -15.09 -3.49 49.84
CA LEU A 770 -14.94 -2.04 49.78
C LEU A 770 -15.96 -1.24 50.61
N LYS A 771 -15.52 -0.05 50.99
CA LYS A 771 -16.32 0.82 51.85
C LYS A 771 -16.63 2.14 51.16
N VAL A 772 -17.89 2.54 51.22
CA VAL A 772 -18.38 3.87 50.85
C VAL A 772 -18.82 4.56 52.13
N ASN A 773 -18.36 5.78 52.42
CA ASN A 773 -18.59 6.45 53.69
C ASN A 773 -18.06 5.67 54.93
N ASN A 774 -16.97 4.91 54.77
CA ASN A 774 -16.41 3.99 55.80
C ASN A 774 -17.36 2.85 56.20
N VAL A 775 -18.44 2.59 55.45
CA VAL A 775 -19.38 1.52 55.69
C VAL A 775 -19.32 0.55 54.51
N LEU A 776 -19.33 -0.75 54.76
CA LEU A 776 -19.48 -1.79 53.71
C LEU A 776 -20.77 -1.55 52.93
N LEU A 777 -20.78 -2.03 51.69
CA LEU A 777 -21.97 -1.94 50.85
C LEU A 777 -23.12 -2.71 51.51
N GLU A 778 -24.32 -2.15 51.50
CA GLU A 778 -25.53 -2.70 52.14
C GLU A 778 -26.39 -3.44 51.11
N ASP A 779 -26.84 -4.64 51.47
CA ASP A 779 -27.66 -5.49 50.58
C ASP A 779 -28.90 -4.77 50.06
N GLY A 780 -29.19 -4.89 48.79
CA GLY A 780 -30.29 -4.28 48.09
C GLY A 780 -30.17 -2.77 47.83
N LYS A 781 -29.11 -2.13 48.28
CA LYS A 781 -28.87 -0.68 48.00
C LYS A 781 -28.28 -0.44 46.64
N THR A 782 -28.63 0.70 46.03
CA THR A 782 -28.07 1.19 44.77
C THR A 782 -26.82 2.04 45.02
N TYR A 783 -25.77 1.74 44.29
CA TYR A 783 -24.51 2.49 44.25
C TYR A 783 -24.23 2.98 42.87
N TYR A 784 -23.39 3.98 42.74
CA TYR A 784 -23.01 4.62 41.48
C TYR A 784 -21.52 4.53 41.31
N VAL A 785 -21.10 4.23 40.06
CA VAL A 785 -19.68 4.17 39.69
C VAL A 785 -19.40 5.10 38.52
N ARG A 786 -18.26 5.81 38.61
CA ARG A 786 -17.70 6.58 37.51
C ARG A 786 -16.22 6.31 37.35
N ALA A 787 -15.70 6.45 36.14
CA ALA A 787 -14.31 6.21 35.87
C ALA A 787 -13.74 7.22 34.86
N LYS A 788 -12.44 7.49 34.95
CA LYS A 788 -11.67 8.31 34.03
C LYS A 788 -10.27 7.70 33.82
N SER A 789 -9.60 8.07 32.75
CA SER A 789 -8.20 7.71 32.49
C SER A 789 -7.25 8.88 32.79
N SER A 790 -6.02 8.58 33.14
CA SER A 790 -4.91 9.52 33.07
C SER A 790 -3.92 9.07 32.01
N TYR A 791 -3.26 10.03 31.33
CA TYR A 791 -2.33 9.78 30.23
C TYR A 791 -1.23 10.86 30.21
N ILE A 792 -0.14 10.56 29.54
CA ILE A 792 0.94 11.55 29.30
C ILE A 792 0.70 12.15 27.92
N ASP A 793 0.54 13.48 27.87
CA ASP A 793 0.34 14.21 26.61
C ASP A 793 1.65 14.31 25.81
N THR A 794 1.55 14.81 24.57
CA THR A 794 2.68 14.99 23.66
C THR A 794 3.79 15.91 24.20
N GLY A 795 3.50 16.68 25.22
CA GLY A 795 4.47 17.54 25.94
C GLY A 795 5.09 16.87 27.18
N GLY A 796 4.81 15.58 27.43
CA GLY A 796 5.30 14.85 28.61
C GLY A 796 4.55 15.18 29.89
N THR A 797 3.38 15.83 29.84
CA THR A 797 2.62 16.23 31.03
C THR A 797 1.50 15.22 31.30
N LEU A 798 1.37 14.80 32.60
CA LEU A 798 0.28 13.95 33.05
C LEU A 798 -1.06 14.71 32.97
N ARG A 799 -1.99 14.20 32.16
CA ARG A 799 -3.35 14.71 32.00
C ARG A 799 -4.36 13.68 32.50
N ALA A 800 -5.61 14.08 32.61
CA ALA A 800 -6.72 13.16 32.83
C ALA A 800 -7.91 13.52 31.94
N THR A 801 -8.64 12.50 31.50
CA THR A 801 -9.93 12.68 30.81
C THR A 801 -10.97 13.22 31.78
N ASP A 802 -12.08 13.70 31.24
CA ASP A 802 -13.30 13.81 32.01
C ASP A 802 -13.78 12.43 32.48
N TYR A 803 -14.63 12.40 33.52
CA TYR A 803 -15.28 11.15 33.88
C TYR A 803 -16.24 10.70 32.76
N GLY A 804 -16.19 9.42 32.47
CA GLY A 804 -17.16 8.77 31.60
C GLY A 804 -18.57 8.76 32.21
N THR A 805 -19.53 8.17 31.51
CA THR A 805 -20.90 8.03 31.95
C THR A 805 -20.97 7.33 33.32
N THR A 806 -21.60 7.96 34.30
CA THR A 806 -21.87 7.32 35.59
C THR A 806 -22.88 6.17 35.40
N ARG A 807 -22.55 5.01 35.93
CA ARG A 807 -23.47 3.85 35.97
C ARG A 807 -23.92 3.55 37.39
N SER A 808 -25.12 3.05 37.55
CA SER A 808 -25.63 2.53 38.81
C SER A 808 -25.55 1.00 38.82
N PHE A 809 -25.47 0.44 40.03
CA PHE A 809 -25.65 -1.00 40.25
C PHE A 809 -26.35 -1.23 41.60
N VAL A 810 -27.09 -2.33 41.72
CA VAL A 810 -27.69 -2.78 42.97
C VAL A 810 -26.78 -3.83 43.58
N TYR A 811 -26.28 -3.57 44.76
CA TYR A 811 -25.42 -4.51 45.47
C TYR A 811 -26.25 -5.65 46.10
N LYS A 812 -25.81 -6.90 45.90
CA LYS A 812 -26.39 -8.10 46.47
C LYS A 812 -25.32 -8.83 47.30
N LYS A 813 -25.58 -8.94 48.59
CA LYS A 813 -24.68 -9.71 49.47
C LYS A 813 -24.86 -11.21 49.17
N VAL A 814 -23.78 -11.88 48.91
CA VAL A 814 -23.81 -13.36 48.82
C VAL A 814 -23.67 -13.91 50.20
N ALA A 815 -24.63 -14.68 50.62
CA ALA A 815 -24.58 -15.37 51.91
C ALA A 815 -23.41 -16.38 51.91
N LYS A 816 -22.68 -16.44 53.01
CA LYS A 816 -21.60 -17.40 53.18
C LYS A 816 -22.24 -18.77 53.53
N ILE A 817 -21.89 -19.78 52.70
CA ILE A 817 -22.29 -21.15 53.04
C ILE A 817 -21.69 -21.53 54.38
N GLY A 818 -22.52 -21.90 55.36
CA GLY A 818 -22.13 -22.21 56.73
C GLY A 818 -22.38 -21.07 57.73
N ASP A 819 -22.68 -19.84 57.29
CA ASP A 819 -23.15 -18.74 58.10
C ASP A 819 -24.67 -18.89 58.27
N VAL A 820 -25.05 -19.82 59.15
CA VAL A 820 -26.44 -20.22 59.27
C VAL A 820 -27.26 -19.18 60.02
N ASN A 821 -26.64 -18.48 61.00
CA ASN A 821 -27.29 -17.46 61.80
C ASN A 821 -27.30 -16.07 61.18
N GLY A 822 -26.51 -15.87 60.03
CA GLY A 822 -26.45 -14.65 59.25
C GLY A 822 -25.68 -13.51 59.88
N ASP A 823 -24.73 -13.82 60.81
CA ASP A 823 -23.89 -12.78 61.48
C ASP A 823 -22.59 -12.45 60.72
N ASP A 824 -22.40 -12.99 59.53
CA ASP A 824 -21.21 -12.85 58.66
C ASP A 824 -19.97 -13.61 59.09
N THR A 825 -20.04 -14.38 60.16
CA THR A 825 -18.97 -15.29 60.58
C THR A 825 -19.43 -16.74 60.42
N VAL A 826 -18.51 -17.64 60.17
CA VAL A 826 -18.79 -19.08 60.19
C VAL A 826 -18.05 -19.64 61.36
N ASP A 827 -18.74 -19.79 62.44
CA ASP A 827 -18.18 -20.21 63.69
C ASP A 827 -19.10 -21.17 64.50
N VAL A 828 -18.79 -21.40 65.78
CA VAL A 828 -19.55 -22.35 66.66
C VAL A 828 -21.00 -21.89 66.86
N SER A 829 -21.30 -20.60 66.67
CA SER A 829 -22.69 -20.14 66.81
C SER A 829 -23.58 -20.64 65.68
N ASP A 830 -23.02 -20.84 64.48
CA ASP A 830 -23.69 -21.42 63.31
C ASP A 830 -23.96 -22.92 63.53
N VAL A 831 -23.03 -23.63 64.12
CA VAL A 831 -23.25 -25.04 64.52
C VAL A 831 -24.47 -25.13 65.42
N THR A 832 -24.62 -24.24 66.36
CA THR A 832 -25.77 -24.17 67.24
C THR A 832 -27.05 -23.83 66.48
N ALA A 833 -26.97 -22.88 65.54
CA ALA A 833 -28.09 -22.46 64.65
C ALA A 833 -28.53 -23.62 63.75
N LEU A 834 -27.60 -24.33 63.18
CA LEU A 834 -27.88 -25.53 62.32
C LEU A 834 -28.49 -26.66 63.12
N ILE A 835 -28.04 -26.92 64.35
CA ILE A 835 -28.63 -27.91 65.25
C ILE A 835 -30.10 -27.49 65.58
N ASN A 836 -30.34 -26.22 65.84
CA ASN A 836 -31.71 -25.71 66.09
C ASN A 836 -32.64 -25.87 64.89
N GLN A 837 -32.09 -25.67 63.69
CA GLN A 837 -32.82 -25.95 62.45
C GLN A 837 -33.21 -27.41 62.31
N ILE A 838 -32.26 -28.35 62.63
CA ILE A 838 -32.52 -29.81 62.57
C ILE A 838 -33.55 -30.23 63.64
N LEU A 839 -33.46 -29.62 64.81
CA LEU A 839 -34.42 -29.89 65.91
C LEU A 839 -35.79 -29.24 65.72
N GLY A 840 -35.96 -28.41 64.70
CA GLY A 840 -37.18 -27.68 64.38
C GLY A 840 -37.51 -26.56 65.37
N THR A 841 -36.55 -26.09 66.14
CA THR A 841 -36.68 -24.99 67.14
C THR A 841 -36.35 -23.61 66.52
N ALA A 842 -35.75 -23.58 65.34
CA ALA A 842 -35.49 -22.38 64.55
C ALA A 842 -35.67 -22.72 63.07
N SER A 843 -35.79 -21.68 62.21
CA SER A 843 -35.89 -21.84 60.77
C SER A 843 -34.93 -20.90 60.08
N PHE A 844 -33.98 -21.47 59.28
CA PHE A 844 -32.96 -20.79 58.54
C PHE A 844 -33.05 -21.19 57.04
N PRO A 845 -32.49 -20.37 56.08
CA PRO A 845 -32.49 -20.71 54.69
C PRO A 845 -31.80 -22.04 54.42
N ALA A 846 -32.48 -22.92 53.64
CA ALA A 846 -31.96 -24.26 53.37
C ALA A 846 -30.60 -24.26 52.70
N GLU A 847 -30.37 -23.29 51.84
CA GLU A 847 -29.12 -23.08 51.13
C GLU A 847 -27.89 -22.74 52.03
N LEU A 848 -28.11 -22.33 53.26
CA LEU A 848 -27.07 -22.09 54.25
C LEU A 848 -26.89 -23.27 55.21
N CYS A 849 -27.84 -24.19 55.21
CA CYS A 849 -27.92 -25.32 56.13
C CYS A 849 -27.50 -26.65 55.50
N ASP A 850 -27.72 -26.84 54.16
CA ASP A 850 -27.34 -28.04 53.41
C ASP A 850 -25.88 -27.85 52.92
N LEU A 851 -24.93 -28.13 53.78
CA LEU A 851 -23.51 -27.88 53.58
C LEU A 851 -22.81 -28.98 52.77
N ASN A 852 -23.41 -30.16 52.68
CA ASN A 852 -22.87 -31.24 51.87
C ASN A 852 -23.59 -31.37 50.51
N ALA A 853 -24.60 -30.50 50.26
CA ALA A 853 -25.41 -30.41 49.01
C ALA A 853 -26.12 -31.76 48.66
N ASP A 854 -26.52 -32.56 49.68
CA ASP A 854 -27.26 -33.80 49.43
C ASP A 854 -28.79 -33.61 49.40
N GLY A 855 -29.26 -32.41 49.61
CA GLY A 855 -30.68 -32.01 49.61
C GLY A 855 -31.41 -32.31 50.90
N VAL A 856 -30.74 -32.77 52.02
CA VAL A 856 -31.30 -33.08 53.29
C VAL A 856 -30.54 -32.48 54.46
N ILE A 857 -31.15 -31.50 55.13
CA ILE A 857 -30.52 -30.87 56.31
C ILE A 857 -30.54 -31.81 57.51
N ASN A 858 -29.37 -32.35 57.92
CA ASN A 858 -29.26 -33.34 58.95
C ASN A 858 -27.87 -33.24 59.67
N VAL A 859 -27.54 -34.22 60.52
CA VAL A 859 -26.28 -34.23 61.29
C VAL A 859 -25.03 -34.30 60.42
N SER A 860 -25.13 -34.73 59.15
CA SER A 860 -24.05 -34.74 58.22
C SER A 860 -23.60 -33.32 57.88
N ASP A 861 -24.54 -32.36 57.80
CA ASP A 861 -24.25 -30.97 57.56
C ASP A 861 -23.54 -30.32 58.79
N VAL A 862 -23.97 -30.66 59.94
CA VAL A 862 -23.31 -30.24 61.19
C VAL A 862 -21.84 -30.71 61.18
N THR A 863 -21.61 -31.94 60.78
CA THR A 863 -20.23 -32.45 60.68
C THR A 863 -19.43 -31.70 59.60
N THR A 864 -20.06 -31.40 58.47
CA THR A 864 -19.43 -30.60 57.41
C THR A 864 -19.10 -29.21 57.90
N LEU A 865 -20.00 -28.52 58.57
CA LEU A 865 -19.78 -27.22 59.19
C LEU A 865 -18.66 -27.21 60.20
N ILE A 866 -18.65 -28.17 61.13
CA ILE A 866 -17.57 -28.29 62.10
C ILE A 866 -16.22 -28.46 61.40
N ASN A 867 -16.13 -29.30 60.38
CA ASN A 867 -14.91 -29.52 59.62
C ASN A 867 -14.51 -28.24 58.83
N GLN A 868 -15.43 -27.40 58.41
CA GLN A 868 -15.17 -26.11 57.82
C GLN A 868 -14.61 -25.08 58.80
N ILE A 869 -15.11 -25.07 60.01
CA ILE A 869 -14.65 -24.16 61.06
C ILE A 869 -13.24 -24.59 61.64
N LEU A 870 -12.95 -25.89 61.63
CA LEU A 870 -11.68 -26.41 62.09
C LEU A 870 -10.51 -26.35 61.08
N LYS A 871 -10.79 -25.98 59.80
CA LYS A 871 -9.78 -25.74 58.74
C LYS A 871 -9.27 -24.27 58.75
#